data_5c3ec6b158149ed43a5f8af6022161ee
#
_entry.id   5c3ec6b158149ed43a5f8af6022161ee
#
_cell.length_a   1.000
_cell.length_b   1.000
_cell.length_c   1.000
_cell.angle_alpha   90.00
_cell.angle_beta   90.00
_cell.angle_gamma   90.00
#
_symmetry.space_group_name_H-M   'P 1'
#
loop_
_entity.id
_entity.type
_entity.pdbx_description
1 polymer ?
#
loop_
_entity_poly.entity_id
_entity_poly.type
_entity_poly.pdbx_seq_one_letter_code
_entity_poly.pdbx_strand_id
1 'polypeptide(L)'
;MAKTKAAAAKSEQKICVEGARVHNLKNVDVEIPRNSLTVITGLSGSGKSSLAFDTIYAEGQRRYIETFSAYARNFLGNMERPDVDKITGLSPVISIEQKTTNKNPRSTVGTTTEIYDFLRLLYARTAEAYSYISGEKMVRYTEEQIIGLLLSEYLGKRIILLAPLVKNRKGHYKELFENIRRKGYLYARIDGEMQEIVPEMKLDRYRNHSIEVVIDRLQVQDKDDKRLVQSVAIAMKQGEGEMLVCEMDTNEVRHYSKHLMCPTSGISYRDPAPHDFSFNSPQGACPRCKGLGFVHIIDRNKVIPDPTLSLKDGGFAPLGKAKQAMIFWQVEAVLEEYGCSIDTPLGEVPDEAIDEILEGSPERLRIPADKSKTTNDVYTEFGGLVKYIEQMRDADVGVAAQRWAEQFSGICECPECKSQRLRKESLHFLLDGKNIAEVSALELDQLYEWLEGLDKRISKRQQAIAAEITKEIKTRLKFLLDVGLDYLSLSRPSMSLSGGESQRIRLATQIGSQLVGVLYILDEPSIGLHQRDNIKLIRSLKALRDAGNTVLVVEHDREMMENADYIVDIGPLAGRRGGEVVFQGTYKEMLKKDTLTSKYLKGELSIDPPAEYRKGSGLSLTIRGASGHNLKNIDVEIPLGKLICITGVSGSGKSSLISETLYPILSKHFYRSLAEPLPYRAIEGLENIDKVIDVDQSPLGRTPRSNPATYTDVFTDIRKLFVELPEARIRGYKPGRFSFNVKGGRCETCGGNGYRTIEMNFLPDVFVPCEECRGKRYNRETLEVRFRGKSIADVLDMTINQAVEFFQNQPTILNKIKVLQEVGLGYIKLGQPSNTLSGGESQRVKLAAELARKDTGRTLYILDEPTTGLHFEDIRVLLEVLGKLVNKGNTIIVIEHNPDIIRSADWIIEMGPGGGHRGGEILYCGVPKESLLA
;
A
#
# COMPACT_ATOMS: atom_id res chain seq x y z
N MET A 1 53.19 -24.08 -5.67
CA MET A 1 52.57 -22.98 -6.41
C MET A 1 51.45 -23.40 -7.34
N ALA A 2 51.48 -24.49 -8.09
CA ALA A 2 50.41 -24.95 -8.97
C ALA A 2 49.15 -25.44 -8.20
N LYS A 3 49.34 -26.22 -7.11
CA LYS A 3 48.24 -26.69 -6.25
C LYS A 3 47.54 -25.54 -5.49
N THR A 4 48.25 -24.48 -5.10
CA THR A 4 47.73 -23.29 -4.45
C THR A 4 46.97 -22.40 -5.44
N LYS A 5 47.40 -22.29 -6.70
CA LYS A 5 46.67 -21.59 -7.77
C LYS A 5 45.41 -22.34 -8.20
N ALA A 6 45.42 -23.67 -8.24
CA ALA A 6 44.26 -24.50 -8.55
C ALA A 6 43.21 -24.49 -7.40
N ALA A 7 43.67 -24.41 -6.15
CA ALA A 7 42.79 -24.25 -4.98
C ALA A 7 42.17 -22.84 -4.91
N ALA A 8 42.96 -21.79 -5.23
CA ALA A 8 42.45 -20.42 -5.33
C ALA A 8 41.47 -20.26 -6.49
N ALA A 9 41.74 -20.83 -7.67
CA ALA A 9 40.77 -20.79 -8.79
C ALA A 9 39.49 -21.58 -8.52
N LYS A 10 39.54 -22.67 -7.71
CA LYS A 10 38.32 -23.37 -7.25
C LYS A 10 37.52 -22.58 -6.20
N SER A 11 38.19 -21.77 -5.36
CA SER A 11 37.52 -20.92 -4.37
C SER A 11 36.88 -19.69 -5.01
N GLU A 12 37.30 -19.24 -6.18
CA GLU A 12 36.68 -18.13 -6.94
C GLU A 12 35.34 -18.54 -7.61
N GLN A 13 35.07 -19.85 -7.72
CA GLN A 13 33.83 -20.35 -8.33
C GLN A 13 32.71 -20.67 -7.34
N LYS A 14 32.94 -20.53 -6.03
CA LYS A 14 31.97 -20.87 -4.98
C LYS A 14 31.93 -19.80 -3.90
N ILE A 15 30.75 -19.63 -3.30
CA ILE A 15 30.60 -18.95 -2.02
C ILE A 15 30.75 -20.02 -0.94
N CYS A 16 31.73 -19.86 -0.06
CA CYS A 16 31.96 -20.80 1.04
C CYS A 16 31.67 -20.10 2.37
N VAL A 17 30.76 -20.66 3.14
CA VAL A 17 30.42 -20.28 4.51
C VAL A 17 31.02 -21.31 5.42
N GLU A 18 31.82 -20.91 6.40
CA GLU A 18 32.49 -21.79 7.36
C GLU A 18 32.06 -21.38 8.79
N GLY A 19 31.53 -22.32 9.56
CA GLY A 19 31.23 -22.15 10.98
C GLY A 19 30.09 -21.17 11.30
N ALA A 20 28.98 -21.17 10.54
CA ALA A 20 27.84 -20.31 10.84
C ALA A 20 27.07 -20.78 12.08
N ARG A 21 26.85 -19.85 13.05
CA ARG A 21 26.23 -20.12 14.36
C ARG A 21 25.09 -19.14 14.69
N VAL A 22 24.63 -18.38 13.69
CA VAL A 22 23.57 -17.39 13.89
C VAL A 22 22.24 -18.09 14.27
N HIS A 23 21.58 -17.62 15.31
CA HIS A 23 20.32 -18.17 15.85
C HIS A 23 20.38 -19.66 16.22
N ASN A 24 19.76 -20.52 15.40
CA ASN A 24 19.72 -21.97 15.64
C ASN A 24 20.73 -22.76 14.81
N LEU A 25 21.55 -22.11 14.00
CA LEU A 25 22.57 -22.76 13.19
C LEU A 25 23.66 -23.41 14.09
N LYS A 26 24.06 -24.62 13.77
CA LYS A 26 24.98 -25.44 14.57
C LYS A 26 26.34 -25.58 13.89
N ASN A 27 27.10 -24.50 13.82
CA ASN A 27 28.42 -24.48 13.20
C ASN A 27 28.40 -25.00 11.76
N VAL A 28 27.55 -24.38 10.94
CA VAL A 28 27.22 -24.87 9.60
C VAL A 28 28.28 -24.48 8.58
N ASP A 29 28.72 -25.46 7.79
CA ASP A 29 29.56 -25.26 6.63
C ASP A 29 28.76 -25.49 5.34
N VAL A 30 28.78 -24.51 4.42
CA VAL A 30 28.03 -24.59 3.14
C VAL A 30 28.89 -24.08 2.00
N GLU A 31 28.84 -24.78 0.88
CA GLU A 31 29.41 -24.35 -0.40
C GLU A 31 28.31 -24.10 -1.42
N ILE A 32 28.19 -22.89 -1.93
CA ILE A 32 27.20 -22.48 -2.93
C ILE A 32 27.92 -22.16 -4.24
N PRO A 33 27.59 -22.82 -5.36
CA PRO A 33 28.19 -22.50 -6.66
C PRO A 33 27.82 -21.07 -7.08
N ARG A 34 28.77 -20.32 -7.65
CA ARG A 34 28.48 -19.01 -8.26
C ARG A 34 27.84 -19.20 -9.63
N ASN A 35 27.16 -18.17 -10.12
CA ASN A 35 26.43 -18.18 -11.40
C ASN A 35 25.44 -19.36 -11.50
N SER A 36 24.77 -19.67 -10.41
CA SER A 36 23.80 -20.75 -10.28
C SER A 36 22.51 -20.27 -9.63
N LEU A 37 21.44 -20.99 -9.90
CA LEU A 37 20.18 -20.90 -9.15
C LEU A 37 20.23 -21.93 -8.03
N THR A 38 20.43 -21.46 -6.78
CA THR A 38 20.52 -22.32 -5.59
C THR A 38 19.27 -22.14 -4.75
N VAL A 39 18.62 -23.25 -4.37
CA VAL A 39 17.45 -23.26 -3.48
C VAL A 39 17.88 -23.72 -2.08
N ILE A 40 17.56 -22.91 -1.06
CA ILE A 40 17.66 -23.31 0.36
C ILE A 40 16.27 -23.75 0.82
N THR A 41 16.14 -25.00 1.21
CA THR A 41 14.87 -25.61 1.65
C THR A 41 15.00 -26.25 3.04
N GLY A 42 13.91 -26.82 3.56
CA GLY A 42 13.82 -27.45 4.87
C GLY A 42 12.60 -26.99 5.68
N LEU A 43 12.29 -27.57 6.80
CA LEU A 43 11.15 -27.24 7.65
C LEU A 43 11.11 -25.76 8.06
N SER A 44 9.90 -25.25 8.36
CA SER A 44 9.75 -23.94 8.98
C SER A 44 10.52 -23.89 10.31
N GLY A 45 11.34 -22.82 10.50
CA GLY A 45 12.20 -22.70 11.69
C GLY A 45 13.43 -23.62 11.70
N SER A 46 13.80 -24.25 10.58
CA SER A 46 15.03 -25.08 10.51
C SER A 46 16.31 -24.25 10.46
N GLY A 47 16.25 -22.97 10.10
CA GLY A 47 17.42 -22.07 10.01
C GLY A 47 17.71 -21.55 8.60
N LYS A 48 16.80 -21.73 7.64
CA LYS A 48 16.96 -21.26 6.25
C LYS A 48 17.23 -19.75 6.14
N SER A 49 16.36 -18.96 6.73
CA SER A 49 16.49 -17.50 6.73
C SER A 49 17.70 -17.05 7.54
N SER A 50 18.05 -17.77 8.62
CA SER A 50 19.27 -17.51 9.40
C SER A 50 20.53 -17.68 8.57
N LEU A 51 20.58 -18.66 7.67
CA LEU A 51 21.71 -18.86 6.75
C LEU A 51 21.69 -17.82 5.63
N ALA A 52 20.54 -17.63 4.93
CA ALA A 52 20.44 -16.79 3.75
C ALA A 52 20.54 -15.30 4.10
N PHE A 53 19.71 -14.82 5.04
CA PHE A 53 19.59 -13.39 5.36
C PHE A 53 20.47 -12.96 6.52
N ASP A 54 20.39 -13.65 7.68
CA ASP A 54 21.10 -13.21 8.88
C ASP A 54 22.59 -13.56 8.85
N THR A 55 23.04 -14.42 7.93
CA THR A 55 24.45 -14.78 7.74
C THR A 55 25.01 -14.25 6.42
N ILE A 56 24.56 -14.77 5.27
CA ILE A 56 25.17 -14.46 3.96
C ILE A 56 24.88 -13.02 3.55
N TYR A 57 23.59 -12.60 3.61
CA TYR A 57 23.21 -11.22 3.25
C TYR A 57 23.80 -10.20 4.22
N ALA A 58 23.67 -10.46 5.53
CA ALA A 58 24.18 -9.56 6.56
C ALA A 58 25.69 -9.28 6.41
N GLU A 59 26.51 -10.33 6.16
CA GLU A 59 27.94 -10.17 5.93
C GLU A 59 28.24 -9.46 4.61
N GLY A 60 27.51 -9.75 3.56
CA GLY A 60 27.65 -9.07 2.27
C GLY A 60 27.33 -7.56 2.37
N GLN A 61 26.26 -7.21 3.07
CA GLN A 61 25.88 -5.84 3.33
C GLN A 61 26.91 -5.12 4.22
N ARG A 62 27.38 -5.77 5.29
CA ARG A 62 28.42 -5.25 6.17
C ARG A 62 29.69 -4.90 5.39
N ARG A 63 30.19 -5.80 4.51
CA ARG A 63 31.36 -5.54 3.65
C ARG A 63 31.13 -4.40 2.69
N TYR A 64 29.93 -4.27 2.15
CA TYR A 64 29.60 -3.16 1.25
C TYR A 64 29.63 -1.81 2.00
N ILE A 65 29.07 -1.75 3.21
CA ILE A 65 29.10 -0.54 4.06
C ILE A 65 30.53 -0.19 4.48
N GLU A 66 31.41 -1.18 4.71
CA GLU A 66 32.80 -0.94 5.04
C GLU A 66 33.57 -0.20 3.93
N THR A 67 33.12 -0.28 2.68
CA THR A 67 33.71 0.48 1.56
C THR A 67 33.42 1.97 1.59
N PHE A 68 32.45 2.40 2.40
CA PHE A 68 32.06 3.80 2.51
C PHE A 68 33.03 4.63 3.35
N SER A 69 32.99 5.97 3.17
CA SER A 69 33.77 6.88 3.98
C SER A 69 33.46 6.76 5.47
N ALA A 70 34.39 7.12 6.34
CA ALA A 70 34.20 7.09 7.80
C ALA A 70 32.98 7.92 8.24
N TYR A 71 32.69 9.04 7.57
CA TYR A 71 31.51 9.87 7.82
C TYR A 71 30.21 9.12 7.50
N ALA A 72 30.13 8.49 6.33
CA ALA A 72 28.96 7.71 5.93
C ALA A 72 28.74 6.50 6.85
N ARG A 73 29.81 5.81 7.26
CA ARG A 73 29.74 4.69 8.21
C ARG A 73 29.20 5.11 9.59
N ASN A 74 29.65 6.25 10.11
CA ASN A 74 29.14 6.77 11.39
C ASN A 74 27.64 7.14 11.32
N PHE A 75 27.17 7.57 10.13
CA PHE A 75 25.77 7.90 9.90
C PHE A 75 24.90 6.65 9.72
N LEU A 76 25.42 5.60 9.06
CA LEU A 76 24.73 4.34 8.80
C LEU A 76 24.74 3.36 9.99
N GLY A 77 25.56 3.64 11.02
CA GLY A 77 25.76 2.76 12.17
C GLY A 77 26.74 1.60 11.88
N ASN A 78 27.35 1.08 12.95
CA ASN A 78 28.16 -0.12 12.86
C ASN A 78 27.28 -1.36 12.80
N MET A 79 27.27 -2.06 11.67
CA MET A 79 26.65 -3.38 11.59
C MET A 79 27.47 -4.40 12.36
N GLU A 80 26.84 -5.15 13.24
CA GLU A 80 27.48 -6.28 13.92
C GLU A 80 27.81 -7.38 12.91
N ARG A 81 29.00 -7.96 13.07
CA ARG A 81 29.38 -9.11 12.25
C ARG A 81 28.52 -10.32 12.64
N PRO A 82 27.92 -11.05 11.68
CA PRO A 82 27.23 -12.29 12.00
C PRO A 82 28.19 -13.30 12.66
N ASP A 83 27.65 -14.16 13.53
CA ASP A 83 28.44 -15.21 14.17
C ASP A 83 28.79 -16.31 13.17
N VAL A 84 29.90 -16.10 12.48
CA VAL A 84 30.45 -16.98 11.44
C VAL A 84 31.97 -16.88 11.45
N ASP A 85 32.63 -18.02 11.29
CA ASP A 85 34.10 -18.01 11.26
C ASP A 85 34.64 -17.30 10.02
N LYS A 86 34.14 -17.67 8.84
CA LYS A 86 34.61 -17.10 7.57
C LYS A 86 33.55 -17.24 6.46
N ILE A 87 33.45 -16.21 5.62
CA ILE A 87 32.73 -16.29 4.34
C ILE A 87 33.62 -15.80 3.23
N THR A 88 33.79 -16.62 2.19
CA THR A 88 34.62 -16.30 1.00
C THR A 88 33.76 -16.35 -0.27
N GLY A 89 34.24 -15.70 -1.35
CA GLY A 89 33.54 -15.70 -2.64
C GLY A 89 32.28 -14.86 -2.74
N LEU A 90 31.98 -14.00 -1.73
CA LEU A 90 30.79 -13.11 -1.79
C LEU A 90 30.97 -12.06 -2.89
N SER A 91 29.94 -11.93 -3.70
CA SER A 91 29.69 -10.78 -4.59
C SER A 91 28.89 -9.69 -3.87
N PRO A 92 28.72 -8.49 -4.45
CA PRO A 92 27.72 -7.54 -3.98
C PRO A 92 26.37 -8.23 -3.83
N VAL A 93 25.66 -7.97 -2.73
CA VAL A 93 24.43 -8.70 -2.36
C VAL A 93 23.22 -7.79 -2.46
N ILE A 94 22.16 -8.28 -3.09
CA ILE A 94 20.84 -7.64 -3.14
C ILE A 94 19.81 -8.60 -2.57
N SER A 95 19.06 -8.13 -1.55
CA SER A 95 17.96 -8.88 -0.94
C SER A 95 16.61 -8.41 -1.51
N ILE A 96 15.75 -9.37 -1.81
CA ILE A 96 14.36 -9.12 -2.25
C ILE A 96 13.42 -9.85 -1.29
N GLU A 97 13.10 -9.15 -0.19
CA GLU A 97 12.23 -9.66 0.89
C GLU A 97 10.76 -9.26 0.67
N GLN A 98 9.86 -10.02 1.30
CA GLN A 98 8.42 -9.76 1.29
C GLN A 98 7.98 -8.55 2.13
N LYS A 99 8.68 -8.28 3.25
CA LYS A 99 8.19 -7.43 4.35
C LYS A 99 8.11 -5.93 4.08
N THR A 100 8.49 -5.44 2.93
CA THR A 100 8.55 -3.99 2.69
C THR A 100 7.38 -3.50 1.85
N THR A 101 6.20 -3.44 2.43
CA THR A 101 5.11 -2.64 1.87
C THR A 101 5.44 -1.16 2.04
N ASN A 102 5.61 -0.47 0.93
CA ASN A 102 5.78 0.97 0.94
C ASN A 102 4.47 1.63 1.39
N LYS A 103 4.45 2.22 2.59
CA LYS A 103 3.27 2.89 3.15
C LYS A 103 3.01 4.28 2.57
N ASN A 104 3.86 4.74 1.64
CA ASN A 104 3.69 6.05 1.04
C ASN A 104 2.50 6.04 0.06
N PRO A 105 1.42 6.81 0.31
CA PRO A 105 0.23 6.82 -0.54
C PRO A 105 0.49 7.39 -1.95
N ARG A 106 1.63 8.04 -2.15
CA ARG A 106 2.05 8.58 -3.45
C ARG A 106 2.86 7.61 -4.30
N SER A 107 3.30 6.49 -3.71
CA SER A 107 4.02 5.46 -4.46
C SER A 107 3.06 4.60 -5.27
N THR A 108 3.37 4.39 -6.53
CA THR A 108 2.60 3.55 -7.47
C THR A 108 3.50 2.55 -8.16
N VAL A 109 2.93 1.54 -8.82
CA VAL A 109 3.68 0.59 -9.66
C VAL A 109 4.55 1.36 -10.65
N GLY A 110 3.99 2.36 -11.35
CA GLY A 110 4.72 3.16 -12.33
C GLY A 110 5.91 3.94 -11.77
N THR A 111 5.80 4.48 -10.54
CA THR A 111 6.92 5.20 -9.89
C THR A 111 7.97 4.25 -9.33
N THR A 112 7.57 3.08 -8.84
CA THR A 112 8.50 2.07 -8.30
C THR A 112 9.33 1.41 -9.40
N THR A 113 8.75 1.27 -10.60
CA THR A 113 9.42 0.68 -11.78
C THR A 113 10.11 1.71 -12.66
N GLU A 114 10.03 2.99 -12.30
CA GLU A 114 10.53 4.14 -13.09
C GLU A 114 9.85 4.30 -14.47
N ILE A 115 8.91 3.44 -14.85
CA ILE A 115 8.21 3.52 -16.14
C ILE A 115 7.44 4.83 -16.25
N TYR A 116 6.86 5.33 -15.15
CA TYR A 116 6.15 6.60 -15.13
C TYR A 116 7.06 7.79 -15.44
N ASP A 117 8.33 7.73 -15.09
CA ASP A 117 9.30 8.79 -15.42
C ASP A 117 9.57 8.87 -16.93
N PHE A 118 9.64 7.74 -17.60
CA PHE A 118 9.73 7.69 -19.06
C PHE A 118 8.42 8.13 -19.72
N LEU A 119 7.26 7.77 -19.18
CA LEU A 119 5.97 8.26 -19.67
C LEU A 119 5.85 9.78 -19.57
N ARG A 120 6.27 10.38 -18.46
CA ARG A 120 6.29 11.85 -18.29
C ARG A 120 7.19 12.51 -19.34
N LEU A 121 8.35 11.91 -19.64
CA LEU A 121 9.24 12.41 -20.69
C LEU A 121 8.60 12.27 -22.07
N LEU A 122 7.96 11.13 -22.35
CA LEU A 122 7.24 10.88 -23.60
C LEU A 122 6.16 11.94 -23.82
N TYR A 123 5.29 12.18 -22.84
CA TYR A 123 4.22 13.16 -22.94
C TYR A 123 4.76 14.59 -23.08
N ALA A 124 5.77 14.97 -22.31
CA ALA A 124 6.38 16.29 -22.40
C ALA A 124 6.98 16.59 -23.80
N ARG A 125 7.38 15.55 -24.54
CA ARG A 125 8.05 15.71 -25.83
C ARG A 125 7.14 15.48 -27.04
N THR A 126 6.09 14.69 -26.89
CA THR A 126 5.28 14.20 -28.02
C THR A 126 3.79 14.47 -27.93
N ALA A 127 3.24 14.73 -26.72
CA ALA A 127 1.82 14.98 -26.57
C ALA A 127 1.38 16.32 -27.18
N GLU A 128 0.16 16.36 -27.68
CA GLU A 128 -0.49 17.54 -28.21
C GLU A 128 -1.40 18.17 -27.15
N ALA A 129 -1.37 19.49 -27.03
CA ALA A 129 -2.15 20.23 -26.05
C ALA A 129 -3.56 20.56 -26.56
N TYR A 130 -4.55 20.36 -25.70
CA TYR A 130 -5.95 20.67 -25.94
C TYR A 130 -6.48 21.59 -24.83
N SER A 131 -7.40 22.48 -25.17
CA SER A 131 -8.06 23.35 -24.20
C SER A 131 -9.02 22.56 -23.31
N TYR A 132 -8.91 22.69 -21.98
CA TYR A 132 -9.86 22.05 -21.06
C TYR A 132 -11.24 22.74 -21.02
N ILE A 133 -11.40 23.89 -21.71
CA ILE A 133 -12.68 24.58 -21.82
C ILE A 133 -13.39 24.23 -23.12
N SER A 134 -12.70 24.39 -24.27
CA SER A 134 -13.30 24.22 -25.60
C SER A 134 -13.07 22.86 -26.21
N GLY A 135 -12.10 22.08 -25.70
CA GLY A 135 -11.68 20.81 -26.28
C GLY A 135 -10.85 20.97 -27.56
N GLU A 136 -10.57 22.19 -28.01
CA GLU A 136 -9.84 22.47 -29.25
C GLU A 136 -8.34 22.27 -29.04
N LYS A 137 -7.67 21.86 -30.13
CA LYS A 137 -6.22 21.73 -30.16
C LYS A 137 -5.56 23.08 -30.03
N MET A 138 -4.61 23.23 -29.14
CA MET A 138 -3.85 24.44 -28.93
C MET A 138 -2.81 24.65 -30.02
N VAL A 139 -2.58 25.88 -30.40
CA VAL A 139 -1.65 26.29 -31.44
C VAL A 139 -0.60 27.25 -30.91
N ARG A 140 0.52 27.29 -31.57
CA ARG A 140 1.57 28.31 -31.37
C ARG A 140 1.69 29.08 -32.64
N TYR A 141 1.83 30.39 -32.51
CA TYR A 141 2.05 31.26 -33.66
C TYR A 141 3.43 31.91 -33.56
N THR A 142 4.16 31.94 -34.66
CA THR A 142 5.29 32.87 -34.82
C THR A 142 4.77 34.29 -35.07
N GLU A 143 5.60 35.31 -34.83
CA GLU A 143 5.19 36.70 -35.13
C GLU A 143 4.79 36.89 -36.61
N GLU A 144 5.51 36.22 -37.51
CA GLU A 144 5.21 36.24 -38.95
C GLU A 144 3.84 35.61 -39.27
N GLN A 145 3.52 34.49 -38.60
CA GLN A 145 2.20 33.88 -38.76
C GLN A 145 1.08 34.74 -38.20
N ILE A 146 1.31 35.39 -37.03
CA ILE A 146 0.35 36.33 -36.46
C ILE A 146 0.09 37.47 -37.41
N ILE A 147 1.16 38.08 -37.94
CA ILE A 147 1.03 39.16 -38.94
C ILE A 147 0.26 38.68 -40.17
N GLY A 148 0.58 37.51 -40.70
CA GLY A 148 -0.13 36.91 -41.83
C GLY A 148 -1.62 36.67 -41.56
N LEU A 149 -1.97 36.18 -40.34
CA LEU A 149 -3.37 36.02 -39.92
C LEU A 149 -4.09 37.36 -39.80
N LEU A 150 -3.44 38.38 -39.19
CA LEU A 150 -4.02 39.71 -39.06
C LEU A 150 -4.27 40.35 -40.42
N LEU A 151 -3.37 40.22 -41.37
CA LEU A 151 -3.55 40.69 -42.74
C LEU A 151 -4.66 39.95 -43.50
N SER A 152 -4.88 38.69 -43.24
CA SER A 152 -5.92 37.90 -43.90
C SER A 152 -7.32 38.10 -43.30
N GLU A 153 -7.43 38.25 -41.97
CA GLU A 153 -8.72 38.28 -41.28
C GLU A 153 -9.24 39.67 -41.00
N TYR A 154 -8.34 40.70 -40.89
CA TYR A 154 -8.68 42.05 -40.47
C TYR A 154 -8.38 43.10 -41.53
N LEU A 155 -8.10 42.74 -42.79
CA LEU A 155 -7.83 43.67 -43.85
C LEU A 155 -8.98 44.68 -43.99
N GLY A 156 -8.64 45.99 -43.90
CA GLY A 156 -9.60 47.08 -43.96
C GLY A 156 -10.34 47.41 -42.66
N LYS A 157 -10.21 46.54 -41.63
CA LYS A 157 -10.86 46.70 -40.32
C LYS A 157 -10.01 47.52 -39.35
N ARG A 158 -10.68 48.19 -38.40
CA ARG A 158 -10.02 48.91 -37.28
C ARG A 158 -9.83 47.98 -36.11
N ILE A 159 -8.58 47.83 -35.67
CA ILE A 159 -8.22 46.96 -34.56
C ILE A 159 -7.44 47.65 -33.46
N ILE A 160 -7.53 47.12 -32.24
CA ILE A 160 -6.73 47.54 -31.10
C ILE A 160 -5.82 46.36 -30.75
N LEU A 161 -4.51 46.64 -30.70
CA LEU A 161 -3.53 45.66 -30.21
C LEU A 161 -3.35 45.85 -28.70
N LEU A 162 -3.53 44.80 -27.94
CA LEU A 162 -3.48 44.77 -26.49
C LEU A 162 -2.38 43.78 -26.00
N ALA A 163 -1.67 44.15 -24.95
CA ALA A 163 -0.72 43.29 -24.29
C ALA A 163 -1.25 42.94 -22.87
N PRO A 164 -1.45 41.65 -22.54
CA PRO A 164 -1.94 41.25 -21.23
C PRO A 164 -0.81 41.38 -20.22
N LEU A 165 -1.04 42.09 -19.11
CA LEU A 165 -0.09 42.26 -18.00
C LEU A 165 -0.53 41.57 -16.73
N VAL A 166 -1.84 41.48 -16.52
CA VAL A 166 -2.43 40.76 -15.37
C VAL A 166 -3.60 39.91 -15.87
N LYS A 167 -3.65 38.65 -15.46
CA LYS A 167 -4.72 37.74 -15.80
C LYS A 167 -5.37 37.19 -14.51
N ASN A 168 -6.61 37.60 -14.26
CA ASN A 168 -7.48 37.09 -13.20
C ASN A 168 -6.81 37.00 -11.82
N ARG A 169 -6.14 38.10 -11.34
CA ARG A 169 -5.44 38.14 -10.05
C ARG A 169 -5.93 39.30 -9.18
N LYS A 170 -5.97 39.02 -7.86
CA LYS A 170 -6.30 40.04 -6.84
C LYS A 170 -5.14 41.04 -6.69
N GLY A 171 -5.48 42.34 -6.53
CA GLY A 171 -4.49 43.36 -6.27
C GLY A 171 -5.02 44.75 -6.59
N HIS A 172 -4.41 45.82 -6.03
CA HIS A 172 -4.80 47.23 -6.31
C HIS A 172 -4.06 47.85 -7.50
N TYR A 173 -2.95 47.25 -7.96
CA TYR A 173 -2.17 47.54 -9.16
C TYR A 173 -1.72 49.02 -9.38
N LYS A 174 -1.66 49.83 -8.32
CA LYS A 174 -1.25 51.25 -8.42
C LYS A 174 0.12 51.40 -9.09
N GLU A 175 1.12 50.66 -8.62
CA GLU A 175 2.49 50.72 -9.17
C GLU A 175 2.55 50.24 -10.62
N LEU A 176 1.76 49.23 -10.99
CA LEU A 176 1.66 48.78 -12.37
C LEU A 176 1.16 49.89 -13.29
N PHE A 177 0.06 50.58 -12.95
CA PHE A 177 -0.50 51.65 -13.72
C PHE A 177 0.47 52.84 -13.85
N GLU A 178 1.20 53.18 -12.78
CA GLU A 178 2.23 54.22 -12.84
C GLU A 178 3.39 53.82 -13.79
N ASN A 179 3.82 52.57 -13.79
CA ASN A 179 4.87 52.07 -14.68
C ASN A 179 4.43 52.04 -16.15
N ILE A 180 3.19 51.61 -16.44
CA ILE A 180 2.60 51.61 -17.79
C ILE A 180 2.56 53.05 -18.32
N ARG A 181 2.14 53.99 -17.48
CA ARG A 181 2.03 55.42 -17.84
C ARG A 181 3.40 56.08 -18.10
N ARG A 182 4.41 55.74 -17.26
CA ARG A 182 5.79 56.20 -17.51
C ARG A 182 6.36 55.71 -18.83
N LYS A 183 5.92 54.54 -19.31
CA LYS A 183 6.27 54.00 -20.63
C LYS A 183 5.51 54.62 -21.78
N GLY A 184 4.59 55.58 -21.52
CA GLY A 184 3.85 56.31 -22.52
C GLY A 184 2.50 55.71 -22.94
N TYR A 185 2.03 54.66 -22.28
CA TYR A 185 0.73 54.05 -22.56
C TYR A 185 -0.35 54.74 -21.71
N LEU A 186 -1.41 55.22 -22.37
CA LEU A 186 -2.46 56.02 -21.73
C LEU A 186 -3.76 55.24 -21.51
N TYR A 187 -3.92 54.08 -22.15
CA TYR A 187 -5.16 53.31 -22.12
C TYR A 187 -4.87 51.87 -21.77
N ALA A 188 -5.78 51.27 -20.97
CA ALA A 188 -5.82 49.85 -20.70
C ALA A 188 -7.25 49.32 -20.83
N ARG A 189 -7.38 48.06 -21.17
CA ARG A 189 -8.61 47.30 -21.04
C ARG A 189 -8.57 46.58 -19.70
N ILE A 190 -9.52 46.90 -18.80
CA ILE A 190 -9.58 46.41 -17.43
C ILE A 190 -10.92 45.67 -17.29
N ASP A 191 -10.84 44.37 -16.95
CA ASP A 191 -12.00 43.48 -16.80
C ASP A 191 -12.98 43.53 -18.00
N GLY A 192 -12.43 43.74 -19.21
CA GLY A 192 -13.19 43.80 -20.45
C GLY A 192 -13.56 45.22 -20.91
N GLU A 193 -13.37 46.23 -20.08
CA GLU A 193 -13.74 47.64 -20.42
C GLU A 193 -12.50 48.50 -20.71
N MET A 194 -12.58 49.33 -21.75
CA MET A 194 -11.52 50.28 -22.12
C MET A 194 -11.55 51.52 -21.21
N GLN A 195 -10.44 51.75 -20.48
CA GLN A 195 -10.32 52.85 -19.53
C GLN A 195 -9.04 53.65 -19.78
N GLU A 196 -9.07 54.97 -19.51
CA GLU A 196 -7.88 55.80 -19.49
C GLU A 196 -7.14 55.64 -18.16
N ILE A 197 -5.83 55.46 -18.22
CA ILE A 197 -4.98 55.32 -17.04
C ILE A 197 -4.71 56.68 -16.43
N VAL A 198 -5.44 57.03 -15.38
CA VAL A 198 -5.28 58.31 -14.66
C VAL A 198 -4.19 58.23 -13.57
N PRO A 199 -3.60 59.34 -13.14
CA PRO A 199 -2.66 59.36 -12.02
C PRO A 199 -3.27 58.73 -10.76
N GLU A 200 -2.47 57.94 -10.02
CA GLU A 200 -2.90 57.27 -8.78
C GLU A 200 -4.05 56.27 -8.94
N MET A 201 -4.30 55.80 -10.16
CA MET A 201 -5.30 54.77 -10.43
C MET A 201 -5.05 53.50 -9.60
N LYS A 202 -6.10 52.98 -8.97
CA LYS A 202 -6.08 51.75 -8.19
C LYS A 202 -7.39 50.97 -8.33
N LEU A 203 -7.30 49.66 -8.33
CA LEU A 203 -8.44 48.75 -8.42
C LEU A 203 -8.79 48.18 -7.04
N ASP A 204 -9.94 47.49 -6.95
CA ASP A 204 -10.37 46.84 -5.73
C ASP A 204 -9.41 45.66 -5.38
N ARG A 205 -8.77 45.73 -4.22
CA ARG A 205 -7.78 44.77 -3.78
C ARG A 205 -8.34 43.33 -3.63
N TYR A 206 -9.63 43.19 -3.37
CA TYR A 206 -10.26 41.92 -3.05
C TYR A 206 -10.88 41.21 -4.24
N ARG A 207 -11.01 41.90 -5.40
CA ARG A 207 -11.51 41.33 -6.65
C ARG A 207 -10.38 40.83 -7.53
N ASN A 208 -10.67 39.86 -8.37
CA ASN A 208 -9.76 39.43 -9.41
C ASN A 208 -9.88 40.40 -10.60
N HIS A 209 -8.75 40.83 -11.12
CA HIS A 209 -8.70 41.78 -12.27
C HIS A 209 -7.87 41.17 -13.41
N SER A 210 -8.29 41.50 -14.64
CA SER A 210 -7.52 41.27 -15.85
C SER A 210 -7.18 42.64 -16.44
N ILE A 211 -5.91 42.88 -16.73
CA ILE A 211 -5.40 44.18 -17.21
C ILE A 211 -4.61 43.97 -18.48
N GLU A 212 -5.09 44.50 -19.58
CA GLU A 212 -4.41 44.49 -20.87
C GLU A 212 -4.09 45.95 -21.27
N VAL A 213 -2.82 46.25 -21.55
CA VAL A 213 -2.41 47.56 -21.98
C VAL A 213 -2.65 47.75 -23.48
N VAL A 214 -3.18 48.90 -23.88
CA VAL A 214 -3.36 49.27 -25.29
C VAL A 214 -2.01 49.67 -25.87
N ILE A 215 -1.53 48.91 -26.85
CA ILE A 215 -0.26 49.18 -27.52
C ILE A 215 -0.46 50.11 -28.70
N ASP A 216 -1.43 49.80 -29.56
CA ASP A 216 -1.72 50.58 -30.72
C ASP A 216 -3.20 50.43 -31.14
N ARG A 217 -3.70 51.48 -31.83
CA ARG A 217 -5.01 51.49 -32.49
C ARG A 217 -4.77 51.81 -33.98
N LEU A 218 -5.04 50.86 -34.85
CA LEU A 218 -4.72 51.00 -36.26
C LEU A 218 -5.82 50.39 -37.14
N GLN A 219 -5.84 50.83 -38.40
CA GLN A 219 -6.61 50.18 -39.46
C GLN A 219 -5.66 49.31 -40.26
N VAL A 220 -5.96 48.01 -40.40
CA VAL A 220 -5.10 47.08 -41.14
C VAL A 220 -5.21 47.41 -42.62
N GLN A 221 -4.09 47.93 -43.21
CA GLN A 221 -3.99 48.28 -44.63
C GLN A 221 -3.29 47.13 -45.38
N ASP A 222 -2.60 47.39 -46.46
CA ASP A 222 -2.06 46.37 -47.33
C ASP A 222 -0.83 45.61 -46.73
N LYS A 223 -0.34 44.57 -47.42
CA LYS A 223 0.69 43.61 -47.03
C LYS A 223 2.04 44.17 -46.54
N ASP A 224 2.31 45.48 -46.76
CA ASP A 224 3.56 46.15 -46.35
C ASP A 224 3.40 47.11 -45.15
N ASP A 225 2.38 46.89 -44.28
CA ASP A 225 2.14 47.77 -43.13
C ASP A 225 3.24 47.60 -42.06
N LYS A 226 4.32 48.39 -42.22
CA LYS A 226 5.44 48.45 -41.26
C LYS A 226 5.00 48.80 -39.85
N ARG A 227 3.91 49.59 -39.73
CA ARG A 227 3.36 49.96 -38.42
C ARG A 227 2.72 48.75 -37.72
N LEU A 228 1.95 47.95 -38.45
CA LEU A 228 1.39 46.70 -37.92
C LEU A 228 2.49 45.77 -37.39
N VAL A 229 3.56 45.55 -38.19
CA VAL A 229 4.69 44.70 -37.80
C VAL A 229 5.36 45.21 -36.53
N GLN A 230 5.62 46.49 -36.43
CA GLN A 230 6.23 47.10 -35.24
C GLN A 230 5.32 47.02 -34.02
N SER A 231 4.03 47.28 -34.17
CA SER A 231 3.07 47.27 -33.09
C SER A 231 2.82 45.84 -32.56
N VAL A 232 2.79 44.82 -33.44
CA VAL A 232 2.74 43.42 -33.07
C VAL A 232 3.99 43.02 -32.26
N ALA A 233 5.18 43.39 -32.71
CA ALA A 233 6.43 43.09 -32.00
C ALA A 233 6.46 43.75 -30.61
N ILE A 234 5.98 44.97 -30.47
CA ILE A 234 5.86 45.67 -29.18
C ILE A 234 4.82 44.98 -28.29
N ALA A 235 3.64 44.63 -28.83
CA ALA A 235 2.58 43.95 -28.08
C ALA A 235 3.08 42.63 -27.54
N MET A 236 3.71 41.80 -28.38
CA MET A 236 4.29 40.51 -27.99
C MET A 236 5.39 40.65 -26.95
N LYS A 237 6.22 41.72 -27.05
CA LYS A 237 7.27 41.95 -26.04
C LYS A 237 6.70 42.40 -24.70
N GLN A 238 5.69 43.28 -24.67
CA GLN A 238 5.10 43.76 -23.42
C GLN A 238 4.21 42.71 -22.77
N GLY A 239 3.54 41.85 -23.55
CA GLY A 239 2.72 40.73 -23.06
C GLY A 239 3.49 39.43 -22.88
N GLU A 240 4.83 39.47 -22.84
CA GLU A 240 5.68 38.28 -22.60
C GLU A 240 5.39 37.12 -23.58
N GLY A 241 5.17 37.43 -24.85
CA GLY A 241 4.88 36.49 -25.93
C GLY A 241 3.38 36.25 -26.16
N GLU A 242 2.51 37.00 -25.54
CA GLU A 242 1.07 36.99 -25.75
C GLU A 242 0.54 38.36 -26.16
N MET A 243 -0.48 38.36 -26.99
CA MET A 243 -1.19 39.59 -27.37
C MET A 243 -2.67 39.30 -27.66
N LEU A 244 -3.49 40.31 -27.55
CA LEU A 244 -4.89 40.26 -27.93
C LEU A 244 -5.16 41.29 -29.04
N VAL A 245 -6.06 40.91 -29.91
CA VAL A 245 -6.58 41.83 -30.94
C VAL A 245 -8.06 42.04 -30.68
N CYS A 246 -8.46 43.27 -30.52
CA CYS A 246 -9.86 43.65 -30.34
C CYS A 246 -10.31 44.39 -31.60
N GLU A 247 -11.33 43.89 -32.28
CA GLU A 247 -11.97 44.60 -33.41
C GLU A 247 -12.83 45.72 -32.86
N MET A 248 -12.59 46.95 -33.31
CA MET A 248 -13.25 48.14 -32.75
C MET A 248 -14.76 48.23 -33.05
N ASP A 249 -15.22 47.62 -34.13
CA ASP A 249 -16.60 47.73 -34.60
C ASP A 249 -17.51 46.61 -33.96
N THR A 250 -16.97 45.45 -33.67
CA THR A 250 -17.70 44.30 -33.09
C THR A 250 -17.38 44.06 -31.61
N ASN A 251 -16.30 44.64 -31.09
CA ASN A 251 -15.75 44.42 -29.77
C ASN A 251 -15.30 42.96 -29.54
N GLU A 252 -15.16 42.17 -30.62
CA GLU A 252 -14.65 40.82 -30.56
C GLU A 252 -13.16 40.78 -30.24
N VAL A 253 -12.74 39.91 -29.34
CA VAL A 253 -11.36 39.79 -28.90
C VAL A 253 -10.81 38.44 -29.29
N ARG A 254 -9.68 38.42 -29.99
CA ARG A 254 -8.93 37.20 -30.30
C ARG A 254 -7.55 37.24 -29.66
N HIS A 255 -7.13 36.09 -29.21
CA HIS A 255 -5.85 35.89 -28.53
C HIS A 255 -4.82 35.29 -29.48
N TYR A 256 -3.59 35.82 -29.43
CA TYR A 256 -2.44 35.33 -30.17
C TYR A 256 -1.25 35.15 -29.22
N SER A 257 -0.53 34.05 -29.35
CA SER A 257 0.57 33.72 -28.44
C SER A 257 1.68 32.96 -29.15
N LYS A 258 2.90 33.19 -28.71
CA LYS A 258 4.06 32.32 -29.00
C LYS A 258 4.04 31.04 -28.19
N HIS A 259 3.27 31.00 -27.11
CA HIS A 259 3.04 29.81 -26.27
C HIS A 259 1.82 29.04 -26.75
N LEU A 260 1.65 27.80 -26.23
CA LEU A 260 0.47 27.02 -26.51
C LEU A 260 -0.79 27.75 -26.03
N MET A 261 -1.69 28.07 -26.94
CA MET A 261 -2.91 28.81 -26.64
C MET A 261 -4.08 28.30 -27.46
N CYS A 262 -5.25 28.26 -26.82
CA CYS A 262 -6.52 28.05 -27.50
C CYS A 262 -6.98 29.36 -28.21
N PRO A 263 -7.20 29.33 -29.52
CA PRO A 263 -7.61 30.56 -30.25
C PRO A 263 -8.94 31.15 -29.78
N THR A 264 -9.87 30.26 -29.39
CA THR A 264 -11.24 30.63 -29.02
C THR A 264 -11.37 31.05 -27.56
N SER A 265 -10.78 30.29 -26.62
CA SER A 265 -10.93 30.57 -25.18
C SER A 265 -9.83 31.46 -24.59
N GLY A 266 -8.74 31.70 -25.34
CA GLY A 266 -7.60 32.52 -24.90
C GLY A 266 -6.77 31.88 -23.78
N ILE A 267 -7.09 30.64 -23.35
CA ILE A 267 -6.31 29.90 -22.35
C ILE A 267 -4.96 29.54 -22.94
N SER A 268 -3.90 29.85 -22.20
CA SER A 268 -2.53 29.49 -22.57
C SER A 268 -1.93 28.47 -21.59
N TYR A 269 -1.20 27.48 -22.10
CA TYR A 269 -0.40 26.57 -21.34
C TYR A 269 1.08 26.89 -21.49
N ARG A 270 1.84 26.62 -20.46
CA ARG A 270 3.31 26.67 -20.54
C ARG A 270 3.80 25.53 -21.44
N ASP A 271 5.02 25.65 -21.91
CA ASP A 271 5.69 24.57 -22.60
C ASP A 271 5.78 23.37 -21.66
N PRO A 272 5.32 22.18 -22.09
CA PRO A 272 5.22 21.03 -21.22
C PRO A 272 6.61 20.52 -20.85
N ALA A 273 6.83 20.38 -19.55
CA ALA A 273 8.04 19.77 -18.98
C ALA A 273 7.67 18.49 -18.21
N PRO A 274 8.59 17.54 -18.03
CA PRO A 274 8.29 16.27 -17.34
C PRO A 274 7.69 16.45 -15.93
N HIS A 275 8.00 17.54 -15.24
CA HIS A 275 7.46 17.82 -13.90
C HIS A 275 5.97 18.23 -13.90
N ASP A 276 5.44 18.74 -15.04
CA ASP A 276 4.03 19.08 -15.19
C ASP A 276 3.13 17.83 -15.26
N PHE A 277 3.70 16.68 -15.59
CA PHE A 277 3.05 15.39 -15.62
C PHE A 277 3.32 14.55 -14.35
N SER A 278 3.91 15.14 -13.32
CA SER A 278 4.20 14.46 -12.05
C SER A 278 3.18 14.84 -10.98
N PHE A 279 2.46 13.85 -10.47
CA PHE A 279 1.57 14.05 -9.32
C PHE A 279 2.33 14.25 -7.99
N ASN A 280 3.66 14.07 -7.98
CA ASN A 280 4.55 14.37 -6.85
C ASN A 280 5.14 15.78 -6.92
N SER A 281 4.97 16.48 -8.06
CA SER A 281 5.43 17.85 -8.27
C SER A 281 4.29 18.83 -8.02
N PRO A 282 4.53 19.97 -7.33
CA PRO A 282 3.52 21.04 -7.17
C PRO A 282 3.00 21.61 -8.50
N GLN A 283 3.80 21.52 -9.57
CA GLN A 283 3.43 22.01 -10.90
C GLN A 283 2.43 21.08 -11.59
N GLY A 284 2.54 19.75 -11.40
CA GLY A 284 1.69 18.77 -12.05
C GLY A 284 0.55 18.26 -11.19
N ALA A 285 0.69 18.28 -9.87
CA ALA A 285 -0.28 17.73 -8.94
C ALA A 285 -1.62 18.49 -8.95
N CYS A 286 -2.73 17.77 -8.87
CA CYS A 286 -4.04 18.37 -8.65
C CYS A 286 -4.02 19.23 -7.37
N PRO A 287 -4.48 20.50 -7.43
CA PRO A 287 -4.38 21.42 -6.29
C PRO A 287 -5.25 20.96 -5.10
N ARG A 288 -6.38 20.31 -5.35
CA ARG A 288 -7.30 19.85 -4.31
C ARG A 288 -6.78 18.63 -3.54
N CYS A 289 -6.41 17.56 -4.23
CA CYS A 289 -5.93 16.33 -3.58
C CYS A 289 -4.40 16.29 -3.43
N LYS A 290 -3.68 17.31 -3.88
CA LYS A 290 -2.21 17.42 -3.84
C LYS A 290 -1.53 16.15 -4.41
N GLY A 291 -2.09 15.57 -5.48
CA GLY A 291 -1.55 14.40 -6.16
C GLY A 291 -1.93 13.05 -5.56
N LEU A 292 -2.81 12.99 -4.56
CA LEU A 292 -3.26 11.74 -3.95
C LEU A 292 -4.31 11.00 -4.79
N GLY A 293 -5.13 11.74 -5.56
CA GLY A 293 -6.25 11.19 -6.34
C GLY A 293 -7.54 11.06 -5.55
N PHE A 294 -7.48 11.11 -4.23
CA PHE A 294 -8.61 11.03 -3.32
C PHE A 294 -8.56 12.17 -2.30
N VAL A 295 -9.69 12.45 -1.70
CA VAL A 295 -9.82 13.41 -0.60
C VAL A 295 -10.55 12.74 0.56
N HIS A 296 -10.22 13.17 1.76
CA HIS A 296 -10.97 12.78 2.93
C HIS A 296 -12.14 13.75 3.07
N ILE A 297 -13.34 13.20 3.08
CA ILE A 297 -14.57 13.91 3.40
C ILE A 297 -15.16 13.36 4.68
N ILE A 298 -15.92 14.18 5.37
CA ILE A 298 -16.70 13.69 6.50
C ILE A 298 -17.91 12.96 5.96
N ASP A 299 -18.09 11.71 6.40
CA ASP A 299 -19.15 10.83 5.93
C ASP A 299 -20.41 11.04 6.80
N ARG A 300 -21.50 11.52 6.19
CA ARG A 300 -22.77 11.75 6.87
C ARG A 300 -23.27 10.50 7.62
N ASN A 301 -23.12 9.32 7.02
CA ASN A 301 -23.55 8.07 7.65
C ASN A 301 -22.72 7.69 8.88
N LYS A 302 -21.45 8.10 8.93
CA LYS A 302 -20.60 7.90 10.10
C LYS A 302 -20.85 8.96 11.18
N VAL A 303 -21.26 10.15 10.78
CA VAL A 303 -21.65 11.22 11.70
C VAL A 303 -23.01 10.92 12.32
N ILE A 304 -23.96 10.38 11.55
CA ILE A 304 -25.31 9.97 11.98
C ILE A 304 -25.47 8.48 11.67
N PRO A 305 -24.91 7.58 12.48
CA PRO A 305 -24.97 6.14 12.22
C PRO A 305 -26.35 5.52 12.52
N ASP A 306 -27.14 6.16 13.37
CA ASP A 306 -28.46 5.70 13.76
C ASP A 306 -29.42 6.91 13.79
N PRO A 307 -30.26 7.12 12.76
CA PRO A 307 -31.14 8.24 12.67
C PRO A 307 -32.35 8.16 13.66
N THR A 308 -32.55 7.04 14.34
CA THR A 308 -33.59 6.89 15.37
C THR A 308 -33.19 7.56 16.69
N LEU A 309 -31.92 7.89 16.88
CA LEU A 309 -31.41 8.56 18.06
C LEU A 309 -31.56 10.09 17.94
N SER A 310 -31.86 10.74 19.09
CA SER A 310 -31.89 12.19 19.21
C SER A 310 -30.50 12.79 19.50
N LEU A 311 -30.38 14.13 19.42
CA LEU A 311 -29.16 14.83 19.87
C LEU A 311 -28.82 14.47 21.32
N LYS A 312 -29.83 14.39 22.19
CA LYS A 312 -29.68 14.07 23.62
C LYS A 312 -29.12 12.67 23.83
N ASP A 313 -29.56 11.69 23.05
CA ASP A 313 -29.15 10.30 23.13
C ASP A 313 -27.82 9.99 22.37
N GLY A 314 -27.29 10.98 21.68
CA GLY A 314 -25.99 10.86 20.97
C GLY A 314 -26.14 10.52 19.51
N GLY A 315 -27.20 10.90 18.84
CA GLY A 315 -27.47 10.69 17.43
C GLY A 315 -26.36 11.23 16.52
N PHE A 316 -25.70 12.35 16.91
CA PHE A 316 -24.45 12.77 16.29
C PHE A 316 -23.27 12.07 16.97
N ALA A 317 -22.77 11.02 16.38
CA ALA A 317 -21.68 10.21 16.93
C ALA A 317 -20.41 11.00 17.33
N PRO A 318 -19.97 12.04 16.60
CA PRO A 318 -18.84 12.89 17.02
C PRO A 318 -19.07 13.64 18.32
N LEU A 319 -20.30 13.99 18.66
CA LEU A 319 -20.65 14.71 19.88
C LEU A 319 -20.89 13.78 21.06
N GLY A 320 -21.40 12.57 20.79
CA GLY A 320 -21.89 11.64 21.81
C GLY A 320 -23.13 12.19 22.53
N LYS A 321 -23.42 11.68 23.73
CA LYS A 321 -24.56 12.14 24.53
C LYS A 321 -24.44 13.60 24.92
N ALA A 322 -25.55 14.31 24.97
CA ALA A 322 -25.61 15.73 25.25
C ALA A 322 -24.85 16.13 26.52
N LYS A 323 -24.05 17.18 26.43
CA LYS A 323 -23.23 17.77 27.49
C LYS A 323 -23.42 19.28 27.49
N GLN A 324 -23.16 19.93 28.64
CA GLN A 324 -23.12 21.39 28.72
C GLN A 324 -21.84 21.93 28.05
N ALA A 325 -21.88 22.12 26.74
CA ALA A 325 -20.79 22.66 25.94
C ALA A 325 -21.34 23.48 24.77
N MET A 326 -20.56 24.48 24.35
CA MET A 326 -20.97 25.45 23.31
C MET A 326 -21.47 24.76 22.04
N ILE A 327 -20.77 23.73 21.57
CA ILE A 327 -21.13 23.00 20.35
C ILE A 327 -22.56 22.37 20.42
N PHE A 328 -22.95 21.87 21.60
CA PHE A 328 -24.32 21.33 21.77
C PHE A 328 -25.36 22.42 21.74
N TRP A 329 -25.12 23.59 22.37
CA TRP A 329 -26.02 24.71 22.33
C TRP A 329 -26.18 25.32 20.93
N GLN A 330 -25.10 25.30 20.14
CA GLN A 330 -25.15 25.71 18.74
C GLN A 330 -26.00 24.78 17.89
N VAL A 331 -25.80 23.45 18.03
CA VAL A 331 -26.62 22.46 17.32
C VAL A 331 -28.10 22.54 17.79
N GLU A 332 -28.33 22.73 19.07
CA GLU A 332 -29.69 22.91 19.62
C GLU A 332 -30.37 24.18 19.07
N ALA A 333 -29.62 25.29 18.95
CA ALA A 333 -30.15 26.53 18.39
C ALA A 333 -30.62 26.35 16.93
N VAL A 334 -29.80 25.62 16.11
CA VAL A 334 -30.22 25.28 14.74
C VAL A 334 -31.47 24.40 14.74
N LEU A 335 -31.52 23.38 15.60
CA LEU A 335 -32.75 22.53 15.68
C LEU A 335 -33.98 23.33 16.05
N GLU A 336 -33.88 24.29 17.01
CA GLU A 336 -34.98 25.16 17.45
C GLU A 336 -35.46 26.08 16.31
N GLU A 337 -34.61 26.57 15.44
CA GLU A 337 -34.96 27.37 14.24
C GLU A 337 -35.88 26.60 13.28
N TYR A 338 -35.69 25.28 13.19
CA TYR A 338 -36.53 24.40 12.35
C TYR A 338 -37.67 23.75 13.14
N GLY A 339 -37.95 24.23 14.36
CA GLY A 339 -39.07 23.73 15.21
C GLY A 339 -38.82 22.34 15.80
N CYS A 340 -37.55 21.88 15.83
CA CYS A 340 -37.18 20.62 16.43
C CYS A 340 -36.58 20.82 17.83
N SER A 341 -36.55 19.77 18.66
CA SER A 341 -35.95 19.78 19.98
C SER A 341 -34.75 18.82 20.06
N ILE A 342 -34.02 18.91 21.17
CA ILE A 342 -32.92 17.98 21.46
C ILE A 342 -33.39 16.53 21.64
N ASP A 343 -34.68 16.30 21.90
CA ASP A 343 -35.30 14.98 22.05
C ASP A 343 -35.83 14.42 20.72
N THR A 344 -35.88 15.22 19.65
CA THR A 344 -36.36 14.81 18.32
C THR A 344 -35.38 13.82 17.69
N PRO A 345 -35.83 12.63 17.22
CA PRO A 345 -35.01 11.69 16.47
C PRO A 345 -34.48 12.35 15.20
N LEU A 346 -33.18 12.12 14.88
CA LEU A 346 -32.52 12.77 13.73
C LEU A 346 -33.13 12.39 12.37
N GLY A 347 -33.83 11.25 12.29
CA GLY A 347 -34.59 10.86 11.09
C GLY A 347 -35.89 11.66 10.86
N GLU A 348 -36.40 12.39 11.88
CA GLU A 348 -37.56 13.25 11.80
C GLU A 348 -37.18 14.73 11.62
N VAL A 349 -35.90 15.07 11.73
CA VAL A 349 -35.38 16.42 11.53
C VAL A 349 -35.29 16.70 10.03
N PRO A 350 -35.73 17.88 9.54
CA PRO A 350 -35.59 18.25 8.12
C PRO A 350 -34.17 18.15 7.63
N ASP A 351 -33.96 17.70 6.37
CA ASP A 351 -32.65 17.56 5.76
C ASP A 351 -31.86 18.89 5.70
N GLU A 352 -32.58 20.02 5.51
CA GLU A 352 -32.00 21.37 5.52
C GLU A 352 -31.36 21.71 6.87
N ALA A 353 -32.02 21.33 7.98
CA ALA A 353 -31.48 21.52 9.33
C ALA A 353 -30.24 20.63 9.58
N ILE A 354 -30.28 19.38 9.09
CA ILE A 354 -29.13 18.47 9.17
C ILE A 354 -27.98 19.03 8.37
N ASP A 355 -28.20 19.52 7.15
CA ASP A 355 -27.17 20.11 6.29
C ASP A 355 -26.58 21.36 6.95
N GLU A 356 -27.38 22.21 7.56
CA GLU A 356 -26.88 23.39 8.30
C GLU A 356 -26.08 22.98 9.56
N ILE A 357 -26.47 21.94 10.28
CA ILE A 357 -25.70 21.40 11.40
C ILE A 357 -24.36 20.83 10.91
N LEU A 358 -24.31 20.21 9.75
CA LEU A 358 -23.09 19.63 9.19
C LEU A 358 -22.16 20.70 8.61
N GLU A 359 -22.66 21.60 7.76
CA GLU A 359 -21.86 22.56 7.00
C GLU A 359 -21.64 23.91 7.70
N GLY A 360 -22.56 24.24 8.66
CA GLY A 360 -22.52 25.50 9.42
C GLY A 360 -23.63 26.46 9.06
N SER A 361 -24.01 27.31 10.02
CA SER A 361 -25.02 28.33 9.83
C SER A 361 -24.45 29.57 9.12
N PRO A 362 -25.14 30.14 8.11
CA PRO A 362 -24.75 31.38 7.48
C PRO A 362 -24.95 32.58 8.41
N GLU A 363 -25.82 32.49 9.40
CA GLU A 363 -26.14 33.54 10.36
C GLU A 363 -25.51 33.27 11.72
N ARG A 364 -25.43 34.31 12.58
CA ARG A 364 -24.97 34.13 13.96
C ARG A 364 -26.08 33.54 14.82
N LEU A 365 -25.80 32.42 15.42
CA LEU A 365 -26.74 31.74 16.33
C LEU A 365 -26.83 32.46 17.68
N ARG A 366 -28.05 32.62 18.18
CA ARG A 366 -28.34 33.16 19.49
C ARG A 366 -28.33 32.05 20.52
N ILE A 367 -27.46 32.12 21.49
CA ILE A 367 -27.40 31.22 22.65
C ILE A 367 -27.96 31.96 23.86
N PRO A 368 -29.08 31.52 24.46
CA PRO A 368 -29.67 32.16 25.63
C PRO A 368 -28.76 32.27 26.84
N ALA A 369 -28.89 33.35 27.62
CA ALA A 369 -28.01 33.65 28.78
C ALA A 369 -28.10 32.59 29.88
N ASP A 370 -29.25 31.94 30.08
CA ASP A 370 -29.47 30.86 31.02
C ASP A 370 -28.66 29.61 30.70
N LYS A 371 -28.52 29.26 29.43
CA LYS A 371 -27.67 28.13 28.95
C LYS A 371 -26.19 28.43 29.07
N SER A 372 -25.77 29.61 28.67
CA SER A 372 -24.35 30.00 28.64
C SER A 372 -23.81 30.47 30.01
N LYS A 373 -24.67 30.61 31.02
CA LYS A 373 -24.37 31.15 32.35
C LYS A 373 -23.73 32.56 32.29
N THR A 374 -24.12 33.34 31.31
CA THR A 374 -23.69 34.74 31.13
C THR A 374 -24.81 35.69 31.48
N THR A 375 -24.52 36.99 31.65
CA THR A 375 -25.50 38.04 31.94
C THR A 375 -26.36 38.42 30.76
N ASN A 376 -25.91 38.16 29.54
CA ASN A 376 -26.63 38.48 28.29
C ASN A 376 -26.54 37.31 27.33
N ASP A 377 -27.47 37.27 26.35
CA ASP A 377 -27.44 36.31 25.27
C ASP A 377 -26.11 36.40 24.46
N VAL A 378 -25.58 35.25 24.05
CA VAL A 378 -24.33 35.16 23.31
C VAL A 378 -24.64 34.88 21.84
N TYR A 379 -24.14 35.74 20.96
CA TYR A 379 -24.23 35.54 19.51
C TYR A 379 -22.90 34.96 18.99
N THR A 380 -22.99 33.76 18.43
CA THR A 380 -21.80 33.00 17.99
C THR A 380 -21.90 32.54 16.55
N GLU A 381 -20.77 32.45 15.86
CA GLU A 381 -20.70 31.82 14.54
C GLU A 381 -20.58 30.30 14.70
N PHE A 382 -21.38 29.56 13.93
CA PHE A 382 -21.36 28.11 13.91
C PHE A 382 -20.82 27.61 12.58
N GLY A 383 -19.62 27.04 12.59
CA GLY A 383 -18.96 26.56 11.37
C GLY A 383 -19.32 25.13 10.97
N GLY A 384 -20.26 24.47 11.65
CA GLY A 384 -20.72 23.13 11.39
C GLY A 384 -19.86 22.01 11.98
N LEU A 385 -20.42 20.81 12.05
CA LEU A 385 -19.75 19.63 12.57
C LEU A 385 -18.60 19.16 11.65
N VAL A 386 -18.74 19.34 10.34
CA VAL A 386 -17.67 19.00 9.37
C VAL A 386 -16.40 19.76 9.72
N LYS A 387 -16.50 21.08 9.86
CA LYS A 387 -15.35 21.94 10.21
C LYS A 387 -14.81 21.62 11.61
N TYR A 388 -15.66 21.28 12.55
CA TYR A 388 -15.25 20.86 13.89
C TYR A 388 -14.41 19.58 13.85
N ILE A 389 -14.82 18.57 13.09
CA ILE A 389 -14.09 17.31 12.93
C ILE A 389 -12.78 17.54 12.15
N GLU A 390 -12.79 18.40 11.11
CA GLU A 390 -11.59 18.74 10.35
C GLU A 390 -10.54 19.44 11.20
N GLN A 391 -10.94 20.36 12.08
CA GLN A 391 -10.01 21.02 13.03
C GLN A 391 -9.36 20.02 13.98
N MET A 392 -10.07 18.99 14.42
CA MET A 392 -9.51 17.93 15.25
C MET A 392 -8.57 16.98 14.51
N ARG A 393 -8.61 16.98 13.18
CA ARG A 393 -7.69 16.22 12.32
C ARG A 393 -6.36 16.91 12.10
N ASP A 394 -6.25 18.21 12.35
CA ASP A 394 -5.02 18.97 12.15
C ASP A 394 -3.88 18.51 13.06
N ALA A 395 -2.65 18.57 12.54
CA ALA A 395 -1.45 18.00 13.19
C ALA A 395 -1.17 18.58 14.59
N ASP A 396 -1.62 19.79 14.87
CA ASP A 396 -1.34 20.51 16.10
C ASP A 396 -2.20 20.07 17.32
N VAL A 397 -3.26 19.29 17.08
CA VAL A 397 -4.22 18.89 18.14
C VAL A 397 -3.87 17.57 18.83
N GLY A 398 -2.91 16.81 18.30
CA GLY A 398 -2.40 15.57 18.88
C GLY A 398 -3.02 14.29 18.30
N VAL A 399 -2.25 13.19 18.38
CA VAL A 399 -2.54 11.89 17.73
C VAL A 399 -3.89 11.28 18.13
N ALA A 400 -4.35 11.51 19.35
CA ALA A 400 -5.64 10.95 19.81
C ALA A 400 -6.82 11.64 19.14
N ALA A 401 -6.78 12.96 18.97
CA ALA A 401 -7.81 13.73 18.28
C ALA A 401 -7.84 13.42 16.78
N GLN A 402 -6.68 13.26 16.16
CA GLN A 402 -6.56 12.84 14.76
C GLN A 402 -7.23 11.47 14.53
N ARG A 403 -6.93 10.47 15.35
CA ARG A 403 -7.55 9.14 15.26
C ARG A 403 -9.05 9.17 15.50
N TRP A 404 -9.50 10.05 16.38
CA TRP A 404 -10.92 10.24 16.62
C TRP A 404 -11.61 10.85 15.37
N ALA A 405 -11.04 11.88 14.77
CA ALA A 405 -11.56 12.51 13.55
C ALA A 405 -11.55 11.56 12.33
N GLU A 406 -10.53 10.71 12.22
CA GLU A 406 -10.43 9.69 11.16
C GLU A 406 -11.62 8.70 11.17
N GLN A 407 -12.24 8.44 12.31
CA GLN A 407 -13.39 7.53 12.42
C GLN A 407 -14.61 8.03 11.63
N PHE A 408 -14.78 9.35 11.54
CA PHE A 408 -15.90 10.00 10.85
C PHE A 408 -15.56 10.38 9.40
N SER A 409 -14.31 10.16 9.00
CA SER A 409 -13.85 10.46 7.64
C SER A 409 -14.09 9.26 6.72
N GLY A 410 -14.52 9.55 5.49
CA GLY A 410 -14.54 8.64 4.37
C GLY A 410 -13.47 9.06 3.36
N ILE A 411 -12.97 8.11 2.60
CA ILE A 411 -12.10 8.39 1.45
C ILE A 411 -13.00 8.41 0.23
N CYS A 412 -13.04 9.52 -0.48
CA CYS A 412 -13.75 9.61 -1.75
C CYS A 412 -12.81 10.02 -2.89
N GLU A 413 -13.23 9.71 -4.09
CA GLU A 413 -12.59 10.18 -5.30
C GLU A 413 -12.50 11.72 -5.31
N CYS A 414 -11.35 12.26 -5.71
CA CYS A 414 -11.21 13.71 -5.80
C CYS A 414 -12.15 14.26 -6.87
N PRO A 415 -13.11 15.15 -6.54
CA PRO A 415 -14.09 15.64 -7.49
C PRO A 415 -13.49 16.51 -8.59
N GLU A 416 -12.28 17.05 -8.39
CA GLU A 416 -11.61 17.86 -9.37
C GLU A 416 -10.86 17.05 -10.42
N CYS A 417 -10.05 16.08 -10.00
CA CYS A 417 -9.23 15.28 -10.92
C CYS A 417 -9.78 13.86 -11.17
N LYS A 418 -10.88 13.46 -10.54
CA LYS A 418 -11.50 12.14 -10.71
C LYS A 418 -10.46 11.02 -10.63
N SER A 419 -9.75 10.95 -9.52
CA SER A 419 -8.65 10.01 -9.24
C SER A 419 -7.42 10.08 -10.15
N GLN A 420 -7.39 10.96 -11.16
CA GLN A 420 -6.27 11.09 -12.11
C GLN A 420 -5.04 11.81 -11.54
N ARG A 421 -5.11 12.39 -10.32
CA ARG A 421 -4.01 12.95 -9.52
C ARG A 421 -3.36 14.22 -10.07
N LEU A 422 -3.57 14.56 -11.34
CA LEU A 422 -2.93 15.67 -12.05
C LEU A 422 -3.86 16.88 -12.19
N ARG A 423 -3.27 18.03 -12.51
CA ARG A 423 -4.00 19.25 -12.86
C ARG A 423 -4.75 19.08 -14.17
N LYS A 424 -5.81 19.87 -14.35
CA LYS A 424 -6.63 19.88 -15.56
C LYS A 424 -5.81 20.14 -16.82
N GLU A 425 -4.87 21.10 -16.76
CA GLU A 425 -3.98 21.42 -17.87
C GLU A 425 -3.15 20.20 -18.30
N SER A 426 -2.52 19.51 -17.34
CA SER A 426 -1.69 18.34 -17.61
C SER A 426 -2.48 17.17 -18.20
N LEU A 427 -3.76 17.03 -17.81
CA LEU A 427 -4.66 15.99 -18.32
C LEU A 427 -5.18 16.29 -19.75
N HIS A 428 -4.99 17.51 -20.26
CA HIS A 428 -5.38 17.87 -21.62
C HIS A 428 -4.20 17.88 -22.61
N PHE A 429 -3.08 17.28 -22.23
CA PHE A 429 -2.04 16.87 -23.15
C PHE A 429 -2.31 15.44 -23.58
N LEU A 430 -2.64 15.22 -24.85
CA LEU A 430 -3.03 13.92 -25.37
C LEU A 430 -1.97 13.37 -26.33
N LEU A 431 -1.73 12.07 -26.23
CA LEU A 431 -0.94 11.28 -27.18
C LEU A 431 -1.83 10.15 -27.69
N ASP A 432 -2.05 10.10 -28.99
CA ASP A 432 -3.00 9.13 -29.58
C ASP A 432 -4.40 9.19 -28.91
N GLY A 433 -4.87 10.41 -28.60
CA GLY A 433 -6.18 10.66 -27.99
C GLY A 433 -6.28 10.32 -26.49
N LYS A 434 -5.21 9.86 -25.85
CA LYS A 434 -5.19 9.48 -24.42
C LYS A 434 -4.29 10.42 -23.62
N ASN A 435 -4.72 10.77 -22.40
CA ASN A 435 -3.86 11.46 -21.46
C ASN A 435 -2.96 10.49 -20.66
N ILE A 436 -1.96 11.02 -19.97
CA ILE A 436 -0.99 10.20 -19.23
C ILE A 436 -1.65 9.38 -18.09
N ALA A 437 -2.71 9.87 -17.46
CA ALA A 437 -3.41 9.16 -16.41
C ALA A 437 -4.22 7.98 -16.97
N GLU A 438 -4.90 8.17 -18.10
CA GLU A 438 -5.61 7.10 -18.81
C GLU A 438 -4.66 5.99 -19.25
N VAL A 439 -3.51 6.36 -19.83
CA VAL A 439 -2.48 5.39 -20.24
C VAL A 439 -1.90 4.66 -19.03
N SER A 440 -1.70 5.35 -17.91
CA SER A 440 -1.21 4.72 -16.67
C SER A 440 -2.25 3.82 -15.98
N ALA A 441 -3.52 4.00 -16.29
CA ALA A 441 -4.62 3.18 -15.78
C ALA A 441 -4.84 1.87 -16.58
N LEU A 442 -4.28 1.77 -17.78
CA LEU A 442 -4.30 0.53 -18.57
C LEU A 442 -3.59 -0.60 -17.81
N GLU A 443 -4.07 -1.82 -17.96
CA GLU A 443 -3.33 -3.00 -17.52
C GLU A 443 -2.03 -3.13 -18.31
N LEU A 444 -1.00 -3.73 -17.72
CA LEU A 444 0.35 -3.72 -18.31
C LEU A 444 0.41 -4.41 -19.68
N ASP A 445 -0.41 -5.44 -19.92
CA ASP A 445 -0.52 -6.07 -21.22
C ASP A 445 -1.16 -5.13 -22.24
N GLN A 446 -2.26 -4.46 -21.89
CA GLN A 446 -2.92 -3.46 -22.74
C GLN A 446 -2.01 -2.27 -23.02
N LEU A 447 -1.25 -1.82 -22.03
CA LEU A 447 -0.28 -0.75 -22.19
C LEU A 447 0.85 -1.16 -23.16
N TYR A 448 1.31 -2.40 -23.05
CA TYR A 448 2.33 -2.93 -23.97
C TYR A 448 1.82 -2.98 -25.41
N GLU A 449 0.59 -3.50 -25.65
CA GLU A 449 -0.07 -3.52 -26.95
C GLU A 449 -0.31 -2.10 -27.52
N TRP A 450 -0.73 -1.16 -26.66
CA TRP A 450 -0.90 0.24 -27.07
C TRP A 450 0.41 0.85 -27.54
N LEU A 451 1.53 0.59 -26.83
CA LEU A 451 2.86 1.06 -27.23
C LEU A 451 3.39 0.38 -28.50
N GLU A 452 3.07 -0.90 -28.73
CA GLU A 452 3.45 -1.58 -29.99
C GLU A 452 2.79 -0.96 -31.22
N GLY A 453 1.52 -0.58 -31.07
CA GLY A 453 0.79 0.06 -32.16
C GLY A 453 0.99 1.58 -32.28
N LEU A 454 1.66 2.23 -31.32
CA LEU A 454 1.76 3.69 -31.23
C LEU A 454 2.44 4.29 -32.45
N ASP A 455 3.51 3.68 -32.94
CA ASP A 455 4.30 4.16 -34.07
C ASP A 455 3.46 4.38 -35.34
N LYS A 456 2.41 3.58 -35.53
CA LYS A 456 1.50 3.68 -36.69
C LYS A 456 0.45 4.78 -36.56
N ARG A 457 0.21 5.30 -35.33
CA ARG A 457 -0.86 6.24 -35.02
C ARG A 457 -0.39 7.68 -34.78
N ILE A 458 0.93 7.89 -34.62
CA ILE A 458 1.53 9.20 -34.41
C ILE A 458 2.31 9.70 -35.63
N SER A 459 2.54 11.00 -35.70
CA SER A 459 3.29 11.63 -36.80
C SER A 459 4.74 11.18 -36.87
N LYS A 460 5.36 11.21 -38.06
CA LYS A 460 6.79 10.87 -38.26
C LYS A 460 7.73 11.65 -37.32
N ARG A 461 7.42 12.93 -37.04
CA ARG A 461 8.18 13.75 -36.09
C ARG A 461 8.08 13.18 -34.66
N GLN A 462 6.89 12.84 -34.22
CA GLN A 462 6.64 12.24 -32.92
C GLN A 462 7.31 10.86 -32.81
N GLN A 463 7.26 10.05 -33.88
CA GLN A 463 7.94 8.73 -33.94
C GLN A 463 9.44 8.86 -33.66
N ALA A 464 10.13 9.80 -34.36
CA ALA A 464 11.56 9.99 -34.18
C ALA A 464 11.94 10.39 -32.76
N ILE A 465 11.09 11.18 -32.08
CA ILE A 465 11.31 11.60 -30.69
C ILE A 465 10.95 10.48 -29.70
N ALA A 466 9.89 9.73 -29.98
CA ALA A 466 9.39 8.68 -29.08
C ALA A 466 10.22 7.40 -29.10
N ALA A 467 10.94 7.10 -30.19
CA ALA A 467 11.55 5.78 -30.46
C ALA A 467 12.38 5.23 -29.30
N GLU A 468 13.36 5.99 -28.77
CA GLU A 468 14.20 5.53 -27.67
C GLU A 468 13.43 5.44 -26.35
N ILE A 469 12.51 6.37 -26.10
CA ILE A 469 11.70 6.40 -24.86
C ILE A 469 10.75 5.19 -24.82
N THR A 470 10.06 4.92 -25.93
CA THR A 470 9.13 3.79 -26.04
C THR A 470 9.85 2.45 -25.97
N LYS A 471 11.07 2.35 -26.50
CA LYS A 471 11.91 1.16 -26.39
C LYS A 471 12.24 0.86 -24.92
N GLU A 472 12.64 1.86 -24.13
CA GLU A 472 12.92 1.70 -22.70
C GLU A 472 11.67 1.28 -21.92
N ILE A 473 10.51 1.93 -22.19
CA ILE A 473 9.25 1.57 -21.56
C ILE A 473 8.87 0.12 -21.88
N LYS A 474 8.92 -0.28 -23.17
CA LYS A 474 8.60 -1.66 -23.62
C LYS A 474 9.50 -2.69 -22.95
N THR A 475 10.79 -2.41 -22.83
CA THR A 475 11.76 -3.31 -22.20
C THR A 475 11.40 -3.54 -20.73
N ARG A 476 11.13 -2.47 -19.96
CA ARG A 476 10.73 -2.56 -18.55
C ARG A 476 9.37 -3.23 -18.36
N LEU A 477 8.40 -2.93 -19.22
CA LEU A 477 7.08 -3.59 -19.22
C LEU A 477 7.22 -5.09 -19.46
N LYS A 478 8.07 -5.50 -20.41
CA LYS A 478 8.29 -6.91 -20.71
C LYS A 478 8.76 -7.68 -19.48
N PHE A 479 9.67 -7.12 -18.67
CA PHE A 479 10.10 -7.77 -17.43
C PHE A 479 8.95 -7.94 -16.43
N LEU A 480 8.02 -6.98 -16.35
CA LEU A 480 6.84 -7.10 -15.49
C LEU A 480 5.86 -8.18 -16.01
N LEU A 481 5.70 -8.27 -17.32
CA LEU A 481 4.89 -9.32 -17.95
C LEU A 481 5.50 -10.71 -17.79
N ASP A 482 6.82 -10.80 -17.89
CA ASP A 482 7.58 -12.06 -17.75
C ASP A 482 7.53 -12.63 -16.32
N VAL A 483 7.29 -11.78 -15.28
CA VAL A 483 7.05 -12.23 -13.90
C VAL A 483 5.56 -12.42 -13.56
N GLY A 484 4.66 -12.35 -14.55
CA GLY A 484 3.24 -12.63 -14.39
C GLY A 484 2.42 -11.51 -13.71
N LEU A 485 2.77 -10.23 -13.98
CA LEU A 485 2.06 -9.05 -13.44
C LEU A 485 1.22 -8.33 -14.51
N ASP A 486 0.79 -9.03 -15.55
CA ASP A 486 0.05 -8.51 -16.71
C ASP A 486 -1.24 -7.77 -16.33
N TYR A 487 -1.92 -8.17 -15.26
CA TYR A 487 -3.17 -7.60 -14.77
C TYR A 487 -3.02 -6.31 -13.93
N LEU A 488 -1.82 -5.91 -13.56
CA LEU A 488 -1.60 -4.67 -12.81
C LEU A 488 -1.64 -3.45 -13.73
N SER A 489 -1.94 -2.27 -13.16
CA SER A 489 -1.78 -0.98 -13.84
C SER A 489 -0.66 -0.15 -13.22
N LEU A 490 -0.05 0.76 -14.00
CA LEU A 490 0.99 1.67 -13.48
C LEU A 490 0.46 2.64 -12.41
N SER A 491 -0.83 2.97 -12.46
CA SER A 491 -1.49 3.86 -11.50
C SER A 491 -1.77 3.21 -10.15
N ARG A 492 -1.69 1.87 -10.03
CA ARG A 492 -2.02 1.14 -8.81
C ARG A 492 -1.11 1.55 -7.66
N PRO A 493 -1.68 1.95 -6.49
CA PRO A 493 -0.90 2.34 -5.33
C PRO A 493 -0.07 1.19 -4.78
N SER A 494 1.20 1.43 -4.44
CA SER A 494 2.09 0.39 -3.89
C SER A 494 1.59 -0.20 -2.57
N MET A 495 0.82 0.57 -1.79
CA MET A 495 0.23 0.10 -0.53
C MET A 495 -0.91 -0.92 -0.71
N SER A 496 -1.50 -1.01 -1.89
CA SER A 496 -2.57 -1.97 -2.22
C SER A 496 -2.05 -3.29 -2.81
N LEU A 497 -0.74 -3.40 -2.98
CA LEU A 497 -0.10 -4.60 -3.51
C LEU A 497 0.03 -5.68 -2.44
N SER A 498 -0.17 -6.93 -2.81
CA SER A 498 0.20 -8.07 -2.00
C SER A 498 1.72 -8.16 -1.81
N GLY A 499 2.18 -8.90 -0.81
CA GLY A 499 3.61 -9.14 -0.57
C GLY A 499 4.31 -9.72 -1.80
N GLY A 500 3.70 -10.73 -2.42
CA GLY A 500 4.23 -11.36 -3.63
C GLY A 500 4.25 -10.44 -4.85
N GLU A 501 3.20 -9.62 -5.07
CA GLU A 501 3.19 -8.61 -6.15
C GLU A 501 4.32 -7.60 -5.98
N SER A 502 4.49 -7.07 -4.77
CA SER A 502 5.56 -6.11 -4.46
C SER A 502 6.95 -6.70 -4.68
N GLN A 503 7.16 -7.95 -4.28
CA GLN A 503 8.42 -8.68 -4.46
C GLN A 503 8.72 -8.90 -5.95
N ARG A 504 7.74 -9.32 -6.74
CA ARG A 504 7.87 -9.52 -8.19
C ARG A 504 8.16 -8.22 -8.95
N ILE A 505 7.54 -7.10 -8.55
CA ILE A 505 7.86 -5.77 -9.11
C ILE A 505 9.34 -5.45 -8.87
N ARG A 506 9.86 -5.69 -7.66
CA ARG A 506 11.28 -5.48 -7.36
C ARG A 506 12.17 -6.39 -8.17
N LEU A 507 11.81 -7.68 -8.29
CA LEU A 507 12.54 -8.63 -9.12
C LEU A 507 12.62 -8.15 -10.57
N ALA A 508 11.48 -7.76 -11.17
CA ALA A 508 11.43 -7.23 -12.53
C ALA A 508 12.29 -5.98 -12.70
N THR A 509 12.29 -5.07 -11.72
CA THR A 509 13.13 -3.87 -11.72
C THR A 509 14.61 -4.23 -11.65
N GLN A 510 14.99 -5.22 -10.85
CA GLN A 510 16.39 -5.69 -10.74
C GLN A 510 16.86 -6.40 -12.02
N ILE A 511 16.01 -7.22 -12.65
CA ILE A 511 16.31 -7.82 -13.97
C ILE A 511 16.54 -6.69 -15.00
N GLY A 512 15.69 -5.66 -14.94
CA GLY A 512 15.80 -4.49 -15.82
C GLY A 512 17.08 -3.66 -15.62
N SER A 513 17.71 -3.72 -14.45
CA SER A 513 18.98 -3.02 -14.17
C SER A 513 20.19 -3.59 -14.90
N GLN A 514 20.07 -4.82 -15.43
CA GLN A 514 21.13 -5.55 -16.16
C GLN A 514 22.47 -5.65 -15.39
N LEU A 515 22.40 -5.67 -14.06
CA LEU A 515 23.59 -5.87 -13.23
C LEU A 515 24.13 -7.28 -13.41
N VAL A 516 25.45 -7.42 -13.43
CA VAL A 516 26.17 -8.69 -13.55
C VAL A 516 27.11 -8.89 -12.37
N GLY A 517 27.37 -10.15 -12.01
CA GLY A 517 28.25 -10.51 -10.91
C GLY A 517 27.68 -10.22 -9.52
N VAL A 518 26.37 -10.09 -9.39
CA VAL A 518 25.63 -9.84 -8.14
C VAL A 518 25.12 -11.16 -7.56
N LEU A 519 25.04 -11.23 -6.22
CA LEU A 519 24.34 -12.27 -5.50
C LEU A 519 22.94 -11.76 -5.14
N TYR A 520 21.92 -12.30 -5.77
CA TYR A 520 20.51 -12.04 -5.41
C TYR A 520 20.02 -13.07 -4.40
N ILE A 521 19.41 -12.59 -3.31
CA ILE A 521 18.80 -13.44 -2.29
C ILE A 521 17.32 -13.12 -2.23
N LEU A 522 16.48 -14.13 -2.49
CA LEU A 522 15.02 -14.01 -2.53
C LEU A 522 14.37 -14.85 -1.43
N ASP A 523 13.36 -14.30 -0.78
CA ASP A 523 12.56 -14.98 0.24
C ASP A 523 11.23 -15.40 -0.36
N GLU A 524 11.03 -16.68 -0.56
CA GLU A 524 9.78 -17.32 -1.01
C GLU A 524 9.09 -16.60 -2.19
N PRO A 525 9.77 -16.41 -3.33
CA PRO A 525 9.22 -15.61 -4.43
C PRO A 525 8.02 -16.26 -5.15
N SER A 526 7.71 -17.54 -4.92
CA SER A 526 6.56 -18.26 -5.48
C SER A 526 5.24 -17.99 -4.75
N ILE A 527 5.26 -17.22 -3.65
CA ILE A 527 4.08 -16.96 -2.82
C ILE A 527 2.93 -16.34 -3.61
N GLY A 528 1.71 -16.86 -3.39
CA GLY A 528 0.50 -16.37 -4.02
C GLY A 528 0.44 -16.59 -5.53
N LEU A 529 1.32 -17.44 -6.08
CA LEU A 529 1.35 -17.78 -7.48
C LEU A 529 0.55 -19.04 -7.77
N HIS A 530 -0.26 -18.95 -8.81
CA HIS A 530 -0.77 -20.14 -9.46
C HIS A 530 0.38 -20.86 -10.20
N GLN A 531 0.31 -22.17 -10.36
CA GLN A 531 1.33 -22.99 -11.01
C GLN A 531 1.78 -22.44 -12.38
N ARG A 532 0.84 -21.95 -13.18
CA ARG A 532 1.11 -21.30 -14.47
C ARG A 532 2.05 -20.10 -14.37
N ASP A 533 1.90 -19.28 -13.32
CA ASP A 533 2.70 -18.08 -13.13
C ASP A 533 4.06 -18.42 -12.47
N ASN A 534 4.14 -19.52 -11.70
CA ASN A 534 5.38 -20.03 -11.13
C ASN A 534 6.40 -20.40 -12.22
N ILE A 535 5.95 -21.01 -13.33
CA ILE A 535 6.82 -21.31 -14.47
C ILE A 535 7.43 -20.03 -15.08
N LYS A 536 6.67 -18.92 -15.16
CA LYS A 536 7.19 -17.64 -15.65
C LYS A 536 8.26 -17.08 -14.70
N LEU A 537 8.01 -17.13 -13.39
CA LEU A 537 8.96 -16.73 -12.36
C LEU A 537 10.27 -17.52 -12.46
N ILE A 538 10.20 -18.85 -12.56
CA ILE A 538 11.39 -19.72 -12.70
C ILE A 538 12.21 -19.34 -13.95
N ARG A 539 11.56 -19.04 -15.07
CA ARG A 539 12.23 -18.58 -16.29
C ARG A 539 12.96 -17.25 -16.05
N SER A 540 12.33 -16.32 -15.35
CA SER A 540 12.91 -15.01 -15.03
C SER A 540 14.13 -15.14 -14.11
N LEU A 541 14.09 -16.03 -13.10
CA LEU A 541 15.23 -16.32 -12.22
C LEU A 541 16.38 -16.98 -12.99
N LYS A 542 16.08 -17.89 -13.91
CA LYS A 542 17.09 -18.48 -14.80
C LYS A 542 17.70 -17.46 -15.73
N ALA A 543 16.91 -16.53 -16.28
CA ALA A 543 17.44 -15.44 -17.11
C ALA A 543 18.38 -14.52 -16.29
N LEU A 544 18.05 -14.23 -15.03
CA LEU A 544 18.90 -13.46 -14.13
C LEU A 544 20.24 -14.19 -13.83
N ARG A 545 20.20 -15.50 -13.62
CA ARG A 545 21.39 -16.36 -13.49
C ARG A 545 22.23 -16.33 -14.77
N ASP A 546 21.60 -16.54 -15.92
CA ASP A 546 22.25 -16.64 -17.24
C ASP A 546 22.92 -15.32 -17.66
N ALA A 547 22.45 -14.19 -17.09
CA ALA A 547 23.10 -12.88 -17.18
C ALA A 547 24.42 -12.79 -16.38
N GLY A 548 24.86 -13.86 -15.71
CA GLY A 548 26.12 -13.92 -14.96
C GLY A 548 25.99 -13.58 -13.47
N ASN A 549 24.79 -13.77 -12.89
CA ASN A 549 24.52 -13.55 -11.48
C ASN A 549 24.38 -14.86 -10.70
N THR A 550 24.57 -14.80 -9.40
CA THR A 550 24.23 -15.91 -8.49
C THR A 550 22.86 -15.61 -7.88
N VAL A 551 21.98 -16.59 -7.93
CA VAL A 551 20.60 -16.46 -7.41
C VAL A 551 20.39 -17.47 -6.29
N LEU A 552 20.13 -16.98 -5.09
CA LEU A 552 19.87 -17.78 -3.90
C LEU A 552 18.41 -17.59 -3.49
N VAL A 553 17.66 -18.65 -3.45
CA VAL A 553 16.21 -18.61 -3.16
C VAL A 553 15.89 -19.46 -1.95
N VAL A 554 15.26 -18.89 -0.95
CA VAL A 554 14.66 -19.65 0.15
C VAL A 554 13.28 -20.09 -0.31
N GLU A 555 13.05 -21.41 -0.47
CA GLU A 555 11.83 -21.91 -1.09
C GLU A 555 11.43 -23.33 -0.62
N HIS A 556 10.14 -23.62 -0.80
CA HIS A 556 9.53 -24.91 -0.51
C HIS A 556 8.80 -25.51 -1.72
N ASP A 557 8.70 -24.76 -2.80
CA ASP A 557 7.99 -25.17 -4.01
C ASP A 557 8.72 -26.30 -4.75
N ARG A 558 7.98 -27.35 -5.14
CA ARG A 558 8.53 -28.51 -5.85
C ARG A 558 9.13 -28.13 -7.20
N GLU A 559 8.42 -27.35 -8.02
CA GLU A 559 8.88 -26.96 -9.35
C GLU A 559 10.14 -26.10 -9.29
N MET A 560 10.24 -25.22 -8.26
CA MET A 560 11.43 -24.42 -8.02
C MET A 560 12.64 -25.30 -7.71
N MET A 561 12.48 -26.32 -6.84
CA MET A 561 13.54 -27.27 -6.50
C MET A 561 13.95 -28.14 -7.70
N GLU A 562 12.99 -28.58 -8.51
CA GLU A 562 13.24 -29.36 -9.73
C GLU A 562 14.06 -28.59 -10.77
N ASN A 563 13.88 -27.27 -10.81
CA ASN A 563 14.52 -26.37 -11.76
C ASN A 563 15.80 -25.72 -11.21
N ALA A 564 16.16 -25.97 -9.96
CA ALA A 564 17.39 -25.45 -9.35
C ALA A 564 18.64 -26.19 -9.84
N ASP A 565 19.75 -25.45 -9.99
CA ASP A 565 21.06 -26.03 -10.29
C ASP A 565 21.67 -26.70 -9.05
N TYR A 566 21.36 -26.16 -7.85
CA TYR A 566 21.89 -26.61 -6.58
C TYR A 566 20.85 -26.46 -5.47
N ILE A 567 20.83 -27.38 -4.52
CA ILE A 567 19.89 -27.38 -3.38
C ILE A 567 20.69 -27.54 -2.09
N VAL A 568 20.31 -26.74 -1.08
CA VAL A 568 20.77 -26.87 0.30
C VAL A 568 19.57 -27.13 1.18
N ASP A 569 19.49 -28.31 1.79
CA ASP A 569 18.40 -28.70 2.69
C ASP A 569 18.86 -28.57 4.15
N ILE A 570 18.13 -27.77 4.94
CA ILE A 570 18.45 -27.46 6.34
C ILE A 570 17.44 -28.15 7.26
N GLY A 571 17.97 -28.92 8.19
CA GLY A 571 17.18 -29.73 9.08
C GLY A 571 17.95 -30.23 10.29
N PRO A 572 17.66 -31.45 10.77
CA PRO A 572 16.59 -32.34 10.31
C PRO A 572 15.18 -31.94 10.75
N LEU A 573 15.07 -31.08 11.79
CA LEU A 573 13.82 -30.59 12.36
C LEU A 573 13.88 -29.07 12.56
N ALA A 574 12.92 -28.51 13.29
CA ALA A 574 12.84 -27.08 13.56
C ALA A 574 13.51 -26.68 14.90
N GLY A 575 13.86 -25.40 15.04
CA GLY A 575 14.43 -24.79 16.25
C GLY A 575 15.73 -25.44 16.70
N ARG A 576 15.84 -25.83 17.96
CA ARG A 576 17.06 -26.46 18.51
C ARG A 576 17.40 -27.83 17.90
N ARG A 577 16.41 -28.51 17.32
CA ARG A 577 16.60 -29.80 16.62
C ARG A 577 16.91 -29.60 15.13
N GLY A 578 16.87 -28.36 14.63
CA GLY A 578 17.31 -27.95 13.31
C GLY A 578 18.72 -27.39 13.30
N GLY A 579 19.00 -26.55 12.31
CA GLY A 579 20.25 -25.79 12.20
C GLY A 579 21.44 -26.58 11.66
N GLU A 580 21.21 -27.71 11.00
CA GLU A 580 22.26 -28.52 10.35
C GLU A 580 21.98 -28.62 8.84
N VAL A 581 23.02 -28.70 8.02
CA VAL A 581 22.87 -29.01 6.59
C VAL A 581 22.72 -30.52 6.47
N VAL A 582 21.52 -30.97 6.12
CA VAL A 582 21.22 -32.39 5.95
C VAL A 582 21.53 -32.86 4.53
N PHE A 583 21.52 -31.94 3.57
CA PHE A 583 21.91 -32.22 2.20
C PHE A 583 22.40 -30.95 1.51
N GLN A 584 23.38 -31.09 0.62
CA GLN A 584 23.78 -30.11 -0.40
C GLN A 584 24.19 -30.82 -1.68
N GLY A 585 23.70 -30.36 -2.82
CA GLY A 585 23.97 -30.99 -4.11
C GLY A 585 22.88 -30.67 -5.15
N THR A 586 22.85 -31.43 -6.23
CA THR A 586 21.87 -31.32 -7.30
C THR A 586 20.53 -31.99 -6.92
N TYR A 587 19.43 -31.62 -7.60
CA TYR A 587 18.12 -32.25 -7.42
C TYR A 587 18.17 -33.80 -7.57
N LYS A 588 18.88 -34.28 -8.58
CA LYS A 588 19.05 -35.73 -8.83
C LYS A 588 19.77 -36.45 -7.69
N GLU A 589 20.72 -35.80 -7.04
CA GLU A 589 21.43 -36.32 -5.87
C GLU A 589 20.55 -36.31 -4.62
N MET A 590 19.72 -35.26 -4.48
CA MET A 590 18.74 -35.16 -3.38
C MET A 590 17.74 -36.31 -3.38
N LEU A 591 17.24 -36.69 -4.55
CA LEU A 591 16.33 -37.84 -4.67
C LEU A 591 16.95 -39.19 -4.23
N LYS A 592 18.28 -39.29 -4.09
CA LYS A 592 18.96 -40.50 -3.60
C LYS A 592 19.19 -40.50 -2.08
N LYS A 593 18.95 -39.38 -1.42
CA LYS A 593 19.11 -39.23 0.02
C LYS A 593 17.82 -39.55 0.78
N ASP A 594 17.96 -39.80 2.07
CA ASP A 594 16.85 -40.09 2.98
C ASP A 594 16.60 -38.88 3.90
N THR A 595 16.27 -37.74 3.30
CA THR A 595 15.85 -36.53 4.05
C THR A 595 14.33 -36.43 4.02
N LEU A 596 13.74 -35.68 4.96
CA LEU A 596 12.29 -35.47 4.99
C LEU A 596 11.80 -34.84 3.67
N THR A 597 12.51 -33.81 3.18
CA THR A 597 12.21 -33.14 1.92
C THR A 597 12.28 -34.13 0.75
N SER A 598 13.31 -34.99 0.71
CA SER A 598 13.46 -35.95 -0.39
C SER A 598 12.35 -37.01 -0.43
N LYS A 599 11.83 -37.44 0.73
CA LYS A 599 10.71 -38.37 0.81
C LYS A 599 9.43 -37.83 0.18
N TYR A 600 9.14 -36.52 0.40
CA TYR A 600 8.03 -35.85 -0.25
C TYR A 600 8.25 -35.69 -1.76
N LEU A 601 9.48 -35.35 -2.17
CA LEU A 601 9.81 -35.20 -3.59
C LEU A 601 9.73 -36.50 -4.37
N LYS A 602 10.08 -37.63 -3.75
CA LYS A 602 9.96 -39.00 -4.32
C LYS A 602 8.54 -39.54 -4.31
N GLY A 603 7.63 -38.91 -3.56
CA GLY A 603 6.28 -39.47 -3.31
C GLY A 603 6.22 -40.58 -2.30
N GLU A 604 7.30 -40.87 -1.52
CA GLU A 604 7.28 -41.78 -0.39
C GLU A 604 6.41 -41.31 0.77
N LEU A 605 6.33 -39.99 0.92
CA LEU A 605 5.38 -39.27 1.76
C LEU A 605 4.51 -38.39 0.87
N SER A 606 3.20 -38.43 1.11
CA SER A 606 2.21 -37.59 0.39
C SER A 606 1.18 -37.06 1.37
N ILE A 607 0.51 -35.99 0.96
CA ILE A 607 -0.68 -35.50 1.64
C ILE A 607 -1.86 -36.07 0.85
N ASP A 608 -2.44 -37.13 1.37
CA ASP A 608 -3.52 -37.83 0.69
C ASP A 608 -4.84 -37.05 0.84
N PRO A 609 -5.65 -36.94 -0.23
CA PRO A 609 -7.00 -36.39 -0.13
C PRO A 609 -7.85 -37.22 0.83
N PRO A 610 -8.88 -36.61 1.45
CA PRO A 610 -9.76 -37.37 2.33
C PRO A 610 -10.48 -38.48 1.55
N ALA A 611 -10.64 -39.67 2.18
CA ALA A 611 -11.31 -40.83 1.57
C ALA A 611 -12.76 -40.48 1.17
N GLU A 612 -13.43 -39.64 1.93
CA GLU A 612 -14.75 -39.07 1.64
C GLU A 612 -14.77 -37.59 2.00
N TYR A 613 -15.32 -36.78 1.10
CA TYR A 613 -15.54 -35.36 1.36
C TYR A 613 -16.74 -35.13 2.27
N ARG A 614 -16.64 -34.17 3.20
CA ARG A 614 -17.70 -33.88 4.18
C ARG A 614 -18.96 -33.39 3.49
N LYS A 615 -20.12 -33.87 3.94
CA LYS A 615 -21.42 -33.44 3.41
C LYS A 615 -21.79 -32.02 3.83
N GLY A 616 -21.21 -31.53 4.97
CA GLY A 616 -21.53 -30.23 5.55
C GLY A 616 -22.85 -30.24 6.34
N SER A 617 -23.32 -29.06 6.72
CA SER A 617 -24.56 -28.89 7.49
C SER A 617 -25.85 -28.94 6.63
N GLY A 618 -25.75 -28.93 5.31
CA GLY A 618 -26.87 -28.77 4.38
C GLY A 618 -27.40 -27.33 4.27
N LEU A 619 -26.78 -26.39 5.00
CA LEU A 619 -27.08 -24.96 4.93
C LEU A 619 -26.04 -24.25 4.07
N SER A 620 -26.39 -23.12 3.49
CA SER A 620 -25.47 -22.31 2.69
C SER A 620 -25.59 -20.81 3.02
N LEU A 621 -24.52 -20.08 2.71
CA LEU A 621 -24.45 -18.63 2.66
C LEU A 621 -24.33 -18.25 1.19
N THR A 622 -25.20 -17.40 0.67
CA THR A 622 -25.21 -17.04 -0.74
C THR A 622 -25.03 -15.54 -0.93
N ILE A 623 -24.03 -15.15 -1.72
CA ILE A 623 -23.83 -13.77 -2.18
C ILE A 623 -24.45 -13.66 -3.57
N ARG A 624 -25.29 -12.63 -3.78
CA ARG A 624 -25.89 -12.33 -5.07
C ARG A 624 -25.33 -11.07 -5.68
N GLY A 625 -24.93 -11.14 -6.94
CA GLY A 625 -24.59 -9.96 -7.73
C GLY A 625 -23.35 -9.22 -7.26
N ALA A 626 -22.28 -9.91 -6.83
CA ALA A 626 -21.02 -9.29 -6.47
C ALA A 626 -20.36 -8.68 -7.72
N SER A 627 -20.08 -7.36 -7.70
CA SER A 627 -19.66 -6.60 -8.89
C SER A 627 -18.55 -5.57 -8.62
N GLY A 628 -17.81 -5.70 -7.51
CA GLY A 628 -16.70 -4.82 -7.19
C GLY A 628 -15.43 -5.15 -7.96
N HIS A 629 -14.63 -4.14 -8.27
CA HIS A 629 -13.39 -4.25 -9.03
C HIS A 629 -13.60 -5.01 -10.36
N ASN A 630 -12.98 -6.19 -10.52
CA ASN A 630 -13.12 -7.00 -11.72
C ASN A 630 -14.24 -8.04 -11.67
N LEU A 631 -15.00 -8.13 -10.57
CA LEU A 631 -16.09 -9.09 -10.43
C LEU A 631 -17.24 -8.78 -11.41
N LYS A 632 -17.71 -9.78 -12.16
CA LYS A 632 -18.69 -9.65 -13.24
C LYS A 632 -20.11 -10.00 -12.80
N ASN A 633 -20.63 -9.34 -11.73
CA ASN A 633 -21.98 -9.54 -11.21
C ASN A 633 -22.27 -11.02 -10.90
N ILE A 634 -21.36 -11.65 -10.15
CA ILE A 634 -21.39 -13.09 -9.87
C ILE A 634 -22.26 -13.44 -8.66
N ASP A 635 -22.89 -14.61 -8.75
CA ASP A 635 -23.61 -15.25 -7.65
C ASP A 635 -22.75 -16.40 -7.11
N VAL A 636 -22.56 -16.46 -5.78
CA VAL A 636 -21.68 -17.44 -5.13
C VAL A 636 -22.40 -18.10 -3.99
N GLU A 637 -22.48 -19.44 -4.03
CA GLU A 637 -23.00 -20.27 -2.94
C GLU A 637 -21.84 -20.88 -2.14
N ILE A 638 -21.85 -20.68 -0.82
CA ILE A 638 -20.85 -21.13 0.13
C ILE A 638 -21.52 -22.14 1.09
N PRO A 639 -21.34 -23.46 0.89
CA PRO A 639 -21.92 -24.47 1.76
C PRO A 639 -21.27 -24.46 3.14
N LEU A 640 -22.07 -24.48 4.20
CA LEU A 640 -21.61 -24.40 5.58
C LEU A 640 -21.20 -25.75 6.17
N GLY A 641 -20.28 -25.75 7.16
CA GLY A 641 -19.75 -26.95 7.79
C GLY A 641 -18.72 -27.71 6.94
N LYS A 642 -18.02 -26.99 6.04
CA LYS A 642 -17.02 -27.56 5.12
C LYS A 642 -15.70 -26.79 5.14
N LEU A 643 -14.65 -27.44 4.64
CA LEU A 643 -13.42 -26.79 4.22
C LEU A 643 -13.57 -26.39 2.75
N ILE A 644 -13.64 -25.08 2.49
CA ILE A 644 -13.86 -24.52 1.17
C ILE A 644 -12.56 -23.88 0.69
N CYS A 645 -12.09 -24.27 -0.49
CA CYS A 645 -10.93 -23.63 -1.12
C CYS A 645 -11.35 -22.73 -2.27
N ILE A 646 -10.93 -21.47 -2.22
CA ILE A 646 -11.10 -20.51 -3.30
C ILE A 646 -9.78 -20.38 -4.03
N THR A 647 -9.77 -20.80 -5.28
CA THR A 647 -8.57 -20.85 -6.11
C THR A 647 -8.76 -20.11 -7.43
N GLY A 648 -7.72 -20.04 -8.25
CA GLY A 648 -7.69 -19.35 -9.54
C GLY A 648 -6.45 -18.48 -9.67
N VAL A 649 -6.14 -18.06 -10.91
CA VAL A 649 -4.93 -17.27 -11.20
C VAL A 649 -4.82 -15.98 -10.38
N SER A 650 -3.61 -15.42 -10.28
CA SER A 650 -3.39 -14.13 -9.60
C SER A 650 -4.22 -13.03 -10.29
N GLY A 651 -4.86 -12.16 -9.50
CA GLY A 651 -5.73 -11.11 -10.04
C GLY A 651 -7.11 -11.56 -10.54
N SER A 652 -7.51 -12.84 -10.35
CA SER A 652 -8.84 -13.33 -10.79
C SER A 652 -10.04 -12.80 -10.01
N GLY A 653 -9.81 -12.09 -8.88
CA GLY A 653 -10.88 -11.49 -8.07
C GLY A 653 -11.15 -12.20 -6.74
N LYS A 654 -10.32 -13.18 -6.32
CA LYS A 654 -10.49 -13.95 -5.06
C LYS A 654 -10.60 -13.04 -3.83
N SER A 655 -9.65 -12.12 -3.65
CA SER A 655 -9.63 -11.19 -2.51
C SER A 655 -10.77 -10.19 -2.60
N SER A 656 -11.14 -9.73 -3.80
CA SER A 656 -12.30 -8.84 -4.02
C SER A 656 -13.60 -9.51 -3.58
N LEU A 657 -13.77 -10.82 -3.86
CA LEU A 657 -14.96 -11.56 -3.44
C LEU A 657 -14.99 -11.81 -1.92
N ILE A 658 -13.89 -12.26 -1.35
CA ILE A 658 -13.87 -12.75 0.05
C ILE A 658 -13.48 -11.63 1.03
N SER A 659 -12.31 -11.02 0.84
CA SER A 659 -11.75 -10.08 1.83
C SER A 659 -12.40 -8.69 1.72
N GLU A 660 -12.84 -8.27 0.50
CA GLU A 660 -13.38 -6.93 0.27
C GLU A 660 -14.90 -6.90 0.09
N THR A 661 -15.57 -8.05 -0.17
CA THR A 661 -17.03 -8.14 -0.25
C THR A 661 -17.60 -8.92 0.93
N LEU A 662 -17.29 -10.23 1.04
CA LEU A 662 -17.91 -11.11 2.05
C LEU A 662 -17.55 -10.70 3.48
N TYR A 663 -16.26 -10.55 3.77
CA TYR A 663 -15.79 -10.25 5.14
C TYR A 663 -16.36 -8.91 5.67
N PRO A 664 -16.35 -7.79 4.93
CA PRO A 664 -16.96 -6.55 5.39
C PRO A 664 -18.48 -6.68 5.64
N ILE A 665 -19.22 -7.41 4.79
CA ILE A 665 -20.66 -7.68 5.02
C ILE A 665 -20.87 -8.35 6.38
N LEU A 666 -20.16 -9.46 6.62
CA LEU A 666 -20.24 -10.22 7.85
C LEU A 666 -19.76 -9.43 9.06
N SER A 667 -18.67 -8.70 8.92
CA SER A 667 -18.11 -7.85 9.97
C SER A 667 -19.05 -6.69 10.35
N LYS A 668 -19.74 -6.09 9.36
CA LYS A 668 -20.75 -5.07 9.59
C LYS A 668 -21.94 -5.67 10.33
N HIS A 669 -22.39 -6.87 9.95
CA HIS A 669 -23.52 -7.55 10.58
C HIS A 669 -23.24 -7.97 12.04
N PHE A 670 -22.10 -8.65 12.31
CA PHE A 670 -21.80 -9.20 13.64
C PHE A 670 -21.13 -8.22 14.59
N TYR A 671 -20.29 -7.31 14.08
CA TYR A 671 -19.42 -6.44 14.90
C TYR A 671 -19.70 -4.96 14.71
N ARG A 672 -20.70 -4.57 13.91
CA ARG A 672 -21.00 -3.18 13.56
C ARG A 672 -19.76 -2.45 13.02
N SER A 673 -18.94 -3.15 12.24
CA SER A 673 -17.76 -2.58 11.59
C SER A 673 -18.16 -1.47 10.63
N LEU A 674 -17.33 -0.42 10.55
CA LEU A 674 -17.49 0.70 9.62
C LEU A 674 -16.93 0.42 8.22
N ALA A 675 -16.37 -0.79 7.99
CA ALA A 675 -15.86 -1.18 6.69
C ALA A 675 -17.01 -1.36 5.69
N GLU A 676 -16.95 -0.65 4.57
CA GLU A 676 -17.94 -0.78 3.51
C GLU A 676 -17.56 -1.93 2.57
N PRO A 677 -18.48 -2.85 2.28
CA PRO A 677 -18.25 -3.90 1.30
C PRO A 677 -18.24 -3.35 -0.13
N LEU A 678 -17.56 -4.04 -1.02
CA LEU A 678 -17.69 -3.79 -2.46
C LEU A 678 -19.14 -4.02 -2.91
N PRO A 679 -19.56 -3.44 -4.05
CA PRO A 679 -20.93 -3.54 -4.52
C PRO A 679 -21.42 -4.98 -4.68
N TYR A 680 -22.59 -5.28 -4.12
CA TYR A 680 -23.30 -6.54 -4.23
C TYR A 680 -24.80 -6.27 -4.19
N ARG A 681 -25.64 -7.25 -4.62
CA ARG A 681 -27.09 -7.09 -4.64
C ARG A 681 -27.77 -7.54 -3.34
N ALA A 682 -27.44 -8.73 -2.88
CA ALA A 682 -28.03 -9.32 -1.67
C ALA A 682 -27.11 -10.40 -1.07
N ILE A 683 -27.33 -10.72 0.20
CA ILE A 683 -26.75 -11.87 0.88
C ILE A 683 -27.83 -12.65 1.60
N GLU A 684 -27.79 -13.96 1.51
CA GLU A 684 -28.78 -14.88 2.09
C GLU A 684 -28.08 -15.86 3.04
N GLY A 685 -28.73 -16.27 4.14
CA GLY A 685 -28.20 -17.31 5.07
C GLY A 685 -27.32 -16.76 6.19
N LEU A 686 -27.35 -15.45 6.49
CA LEU A 686 -26.60 -14.83 7.59
C LEU A 686 -26.98 -15.42 8.96
N GLU A 687 -28.21 -15.85 9.15
CA GLU A 687 -28.76 -16.46 10.38
C GLU A 687 -28.12 -17.81 10.72
N ASN A 688 -27.45 -18.45 9.75
CA ASN A 688 -26.81 -19.74 9.92
C ASN A 688 -25.40 -19.62 10.54
N ILE A 689 -24.88 -18.41 10.66
CA ILE A 689 -23.56 -18.09 11.19
C ILE A 689 -23.73 -17.22 12.45
N ASP A 690 -22.87 -17.37 13.42
CA ASP A 690 -22.88 -16.57 14.65
C ASP A 690 -21.65 -15.66 14.79
N LYS A 691 -20.58 -15.97 14.06
CA LYS A 691 -19.30 -15.26 14.16
C LYS A 691 -18.48 -15.41 12.88
N VAL A 692 -17.75 -14.36 12.49
CA VAL A 692 -16.72 -14.43 11.44
C VAL A 692 -15.35 -14.09 12.02
N ILE A 693 -14.33 -14.82 11.59
CA ILE A 693 -12.94 -14.62 12.02
C ILE A 693 -12.06 -14.59 10.78
N ASP A 694 -11.41 -13.46 10.59
CA ASP A 694 -10.40 -13.30 9.57
C ASP A 694 -9.01 -13.58 10.14
N VAL A 695 -8.32 -14.54 9.53
CA VAL A 695 -6.96 -14.97 9.90
C VAL A 695 -6.01 -14.60 8.78
N ASP A 696 -5.66 -13.32 8.72
CA ASP A 696 -4.75 -12.76 7.74
C ASP A 696 -3.27 -12.89 8.16
N GLN A 697 -2.36 -12.56 7.24
CA GLN A 697 -0.91 -12.59 7.45
C GLN A 697 -0.37 -11.35 8.19
N SER A 698 -1.23 -10.44 8.62
CA SER A 698 -0.80 -9.22 9.33
C SER A 698 -0.11 -9.56 10.65
N PRO A 699 0.88 -8.76 11.11
CA PRO A 699 1.55 -8.97 12.39
C PRO A 699 0.56 -9.02 13.57
N LEU A 700 0.88 -9.80 14.62
CA LEU A 700 0.05 -9.94 15.84
C LEU A 700 -0.19 -8.60 16.58
N GLY A 701 0.51 -7.56 16.20
CA GLY A 701 0.38 -6.21 16.75
C GLY A 701 1.46 -5.28 16.22
N ARG A 702 1.23 -3.97 16.39
CA ARG A 702 2.08 -2.92 15.81
C ARG A 702 3.35 -2.62 16.62
N THR A 703 3.52 -3.24 17.79
CA THR A 703 4.64 -2.95 18.69
C THR A 703 5.43 -4.20 19.03
N PRO A 704 6.74 -4.09 19.35
CA PRO A 704 7.57 -5.22 19.80
C PRO A 704 7.10 -5.87 21.10
N ARG A 705 6.11 -5.28 21.78
CA ARG A 705 5.51 -5.82 23.02
C ARG A 705 4.50 -6.92 22.75
N SER A 706 3.91 -6.94 21.56
CA SER A 706 3.05 -8.05 21.12
C SER A 706 3.89 -9.29 20.87
N ASN A 707 3.45 -10.42 21.40
CA ASN A 707 4.12 -11.71 21.26
C ASN A 707 3.11 -12.87 21.37
N PRO A 708 3.47 -14.11 21.04
CA PRO A 708 2.59 -15.26 21.11
C PRO A 708 1.89 -15.44 22.46
N ALA A 709 2.64 -15.24 23.58
CA ALA A 709 2.08 -15.42 24.91
C ALA A 709 1.01 -14.37 25.27
N THR A 710 1.17 -13.11 24.79
CA THR A 710 0.18 -12.06 25.03
C THR A 710 -1.04 -12.20 24.12
N TYR A 711 -0.83 -12.63 22.88
CA TYR A 711 -1.92 -12.77 21.92
C TYR A 711 -2.87 -13.94 22.26
N THR A 712 -2.31 -15.06 22.71
CA THR A 712 -3.09 -16.23 23.17
C THR A 712 -3.61 -16.12 24.60
N ASP A 713 -3.39 -14.97 25.25
CA ASP A 713 -3.74 -14.70 26.67
C ASP A 713 -3.15 -15.69 27.68
N VAL A 714 -2.17 -16.50 27.29
CA VAL A 714 -1.47 -17.41 28.22
C VAL A 714 -0.60 -16.63 29.20
N PHE A 715 -0.12 -15.45 28.80
CA PHE A 715 0.70 -14.59 29.66
C PHE A 715 -0.05 -14.07 30.89
N THR A 716 -1.35 -13.90 30.80
CA THR A 716 -2.20 -13.50 31.94
C THR A 716 -2.21 -14.60 33.01
N ASP A 717 -2.29 -15.86 32.62
CA ASP A 717 -2.26 -16.99 33.57
C ASP A 717 -0.85 -17.21 34.14
N ILE A 718 0.20 -17.03 33.35
CA ILE A 718 1.59 -17.04 33.82
C ILE A 718 1.81 -15.96 34.87
N ARG A 719 1.34 -14.73 34.65
CA ARG A 719 1.45 -13.64 35.65
C ARG A 719 0.73 -13.96 36.95
N LYS A 720 -0.47 -14.56 36.88
CA LYS A 720 -1.21 -15.01 38.06
C LYS A 720 -0.40 -16.03 38.84
N LEU A 721 0.19 -17.02 38.17
CA LEU A 721 1.05 -18.02 38.79
C LEU A 721 2.23 -17.37 39.54
N PHE A 722 2.90 -16.40 38.92
CA PHE A 722 4.02 -15.69 39.55
C PHE A 722 3.63 -14.88 40.79
N VAL A 723 2.43 -14.30 40.82
CA VAL A 723 1.89 -13.58 42.00
C VAL A 723 1.64 -14.52 43.17
N GLU A 724 1.29 -15.76 42.91
CA GLU A 724 1.00 -16.77 43.94
C GLU A 724 2.28 -17.31 44.65
N LEU A 725 3.46 -17.06 44.11
CA LEU A 725 4.71 -17.50 44.64
C LEU A 725 5.00 -16.83 46.00
N PRO A 726 5.59 -17.58 46.95
CA PRO A 726 5.89 -17.05 48.31
C PRO A 726 6.66 -15.73 48.31
N GLU A 727 7.70 -15.60 47.49
CA GLU A 727 8.51 -14.39 47.39
C GLU A 727 7.71 -13.19 46.89
N ALA A 728 6.80 -13.40 45.91
CA ALA A 728 5.94 -12.35 45.39
C ALA A 728 4.91 -11.91 46.43
N ARG A 729 4.34 -12.83 47.19
CA ARG A 729 3.38 -12.58 48.28
C ARG A 729 4.02 -11.79 49.42
N ILE A 730 5.23 -12.18 49.86
CA ILE A 730 5.99 -11.50 50.93
C ILE A 730 6.26 -10.05 50.52
N ARG A 731 6.57 -9.81 49.23
CA ARG A 731 6.85 -8.47 48.72
C ARG A 731 5.58 -7.68 48.30
N GLY A 732 4.40 -8.24 48.48
CA GLY A 732 3.13 -7.63 48.11
C GLY A 732 2.98 -7.35 46.61
N TYR A 733 3.61 -8.14 45.74
CA TYR A 733 3.58 -7.94 44.32
C TYR A 733 2.21 -8.31 43.70
N LYS A 734 1.67 -7.40 42.91
CA LYS A 734 0.40 -7.56 42.17
C LYS A 734 0.66 -8.02 40.70
N PRO A 735 -0.33 -8.53 39.95
CA PRO A 735 -0.15 -8.99 38.57
C PRO A 735 0.47 -7.96 37.63
N GLY A 736 0.26 -6.65 37.91
CA GLY A 736 0.88 -5.56 37.17
C GLY A 736 2.41 -5.54 37.26
N ARG A 737 2.99 -6.04 38.37
CA ARG A 737 4.46 -6.10 38.57
C ARG A 737 5.12 -7.01 37.54
N PHE A 738 4.45 -8.07 37.15
CA PHE A 738 4.92 -9.04 36.17
C PHE A 738 4.50 -8.71 34.74
N SER A 739 4.00 -7.47 34.49
CA SER A 739 3.69 -6.96 33.16
C SER A 739 4.79 -6.05 32.65
N PHE A 740 5.33 -6.34 31.47
CA PHE A 740 6.29 -5.44 30.81
C PHE A 740 5.62 -4.19 30.17
N ASN A 741 4.29 -4.10 30.19
CA ASN A 741 3.54 -2.94 29.68
C ASN A 741 3.27 -1.88 30.76
N VAL A 742 3.31 -2.25 32.05
CA VAL A 742 2.95 -1.40 33.17
C VAL A 742 4.19 -0.96 33.93
N LYS A 743 4.22 0.31 34.38
CA LYS A 743 5.29 0.83 35.24
C LYS A 743 5.39 0.03 36.55
N GLY A 744 6.59 -0.04 37.10
CA GLY A 744 6.87 -0.66 38.38
C GLY A 744 7.63 -1.97 38.32
N GLY A 745 7.36 -2.85 37.34
CA GLY A 745 8.08 -4.13 37.14
C GLY A 745 8.92 -4.20 35.90
N ARG A 746 8.64 -3.35 34.91
CA ARG A 746 9.37 -3.28 33.65
C ARG A 746 10.69 -2.52 33.82
N CYS A 747 11.61 -2.76 32.88
CA CYS A 747 12.76 -1.91 32.69
C CYS A 747 12.31 -0.54 32.20
N GLU A 748 12.58 0.53 32.92
CA GLU A 748 12.13 1.88 32.54
C GLU A 748 12.97 2.43 31.38
N THR A 749 14.24 2.04 31.26
CA THR A 749 15.15 2.48 30.18
C THR A 749 14.64 2.12 28.78
N CYS A 750 14.14 0.90 28.61
CA CYS A 750 13.53 0.47 27.34
C CYS A 750 12.00 0.49 27.37
N GLY A 751 11.39 0.92 28.47
CA GLY A 751 9.94 0.92 28.65
C GLY A 751 9.29 -0.45 28.56
N GLY A 752 10.04 -1.54 28.79
CA GLY A 752 9.59 -2.94 28.65
C GLY A 752 9.69 -3.53 27.25
N ASN A 753 10.28 -2.82 26.28
CA ASN A 753 10.47 -3.34 24.90
C ASN A 753 11.59 -4.41 24.86
N GLY A 754 12.59 -4.31 25.74
CA GLY A 754 13.81 -5.14 25.72
C GLY A 754 14.88 -4.61 24.75
N TYR A 755 14.51 -3.75 23.81
CA TYR A 755 15.34 -3.19 22.77
C TYR A 755 15.17 -1.68 22.70
N ARG A 756 16.17 -0.98 22.18
CA ARG A 756 16.08 0.40 21.72
C ARG A 756 15.99 0.41 20.21
N THR A 757 15.06 1.14 19.66
CA THR A 757 14.95 1.36 18.21
C THR A 757 15.81 2.55 17.85
N ILE A 758 16.72 2.36 16.89
CA ILE A 758 17.46 3.44 16.25
C ILE A 758 16.78 3.66 14.90
N GLU A 759 16.03 4.75 14.80
CA GLU A 759 15.36 5.15 13.56
C GLU A 759 16.41 5.63 12.56
N MET A 760 16.37 5.05 11.35
CA MET A 760 17.28 5.39 10.25
C MET A 760 16.47 6.00 9.12
N ASN A 761 16.76 7.25 8.72
CA ASN A 761 15.97 8.01 7.76
C ASN A 761 15.80 7.37 6.36
N PHE A 762 16.71 6.50 5.94
CA PHE A 762 16.72 5.87 4.60
C PHE A 762 16.95 4.35 4.61
N LEU A 763 17.12 3.75 5.79
CA LEU A 763 17.35 2.33 5.99
C LEU A 763 16.32 1.77 6.99
N PRO A 764 16.12 0.45 7.04
CA PRO A 764 15.29 -0.17 8.07
C PRO A 764 15.79 0.18 9.47
N ASP A 765 14.86 0.36 10.41
CA ASP A 765 15.16 0.62 11.81
C ASP A 765 16.03 -0.51 12.41
N VAL A 766 17.02 -0.12 13.19
CA VAL A 766 17.91 -1.06 13.89
C VAL A 766 17.45 -1.24 15.33
N PHE A 767 17.31 -2.50 15.75
CA PHE A 767 16.90 -2.88 17.10
C PHE A 767 18.13 -3.32 17.90
N VAL A 768 18.55 -2.52 18.86
CA VAL A 768 19.70 -2.83 19.73
C VAL A 768 19.22 -3.30 21.10
N PRO A 769 19.71 -4.42 21.66
CA PRO A 769 19.35 -4.86 23.00
C PRO A 769 19.58 -3.75 24.05
N CYS A 770 18.63 -3.60 24.97
CA CYS A 770 18.75 -2.61 26.03
C CYS A 770 19.93 -2.92 26.94
N GLU A 771 20.84 -1.99 27.15
CA GLU A 771 22.06 -2.13 27.95
C GLU A 771 21.77 -2.54 29.39
N GLU A 772 20.70 -1.98 29.99
CA GLU A 772 20.33 -2.22 31.38
C GLU A 772 19.72 -3.61 31.59
N CYS A 773 18.65 -3.95 30.86
CA CYS A 773 17.95 -5.22 31.03
C CYS A 773 18.47 -6.34 30.12
N ARG A 774 19.35 -6.04 29.17
CA ARG A 774 19.94 -7.00 28.22
C ARG A 774 18.87 -7.87 27.54
N GLY A 775 17.81 -7.26 27.04
CA GLY A 775 16.69 -7.94 26.38
C GLY A 775 15.63 -8.52 27.32
N LYS A 776 15.84 -8.55 28.64
CA LYS A 776 14.94 -9.23 29.60
C LYS A 776 13.64 -8.49 29.89
N ARG A 777 13.47 -7.24 29.48
CA ARG A 777 12.26 -6.40 29.59
C ARG A 777 11.88 -5.93 31.01
N TYR A 778 12.40 -6.54 32.07
CA TYR A 778 12.06 -6.29 33.48
C TYR A 778 13.21 -5.69 34.26
N ASN A 779 12.89 -5.06 35.37
CA ASN A 779 13.87 -4.62 36.32
C ASN A 779 14.41 -5.81 37.17
N ARG A 780 15.55 -5.63 37.82
CA ARG A 780 16.25 -6.67 38.58
C ARG A 780 15.39 -7.33 39.65
N GLU A 781 14.65 -6.52 40.40
CA GLU A 781 13.82 -7.00 41.52
C GLU A 781 12.70 -7.94 41.08
N THR A 782 12.06 -7.67 39.92
CA THR A 782 11.03 -8.56 39.34
C THR A 782 11.63 -9.88 38.89
N LEU A 783 12.89 -9.87 38.43
CA LEU A 783 13.59 -11.07 37.95
C LEU A 783 14.07 -12.00 39.06
N GLU A 784 14.09 -11.51 40.32
CA GLU A 784 14.44 -12.33 41.51
C GLU A 784 13.34 -13.36 41.79
N VAL A 785 12.08 -13.04 41.51
CA VAL A 785 10.97 -14.00 41.73
C VAL A 785 11.07 -15.14 40.69
N ARG A 786 11.15 -16.36 41.18
CA ARG A 786 11.41 -17.54 40.34
C ARG A 786 10.40 -18.68 40.58
N PHE A 787 9.87 -19.20 39.50
CA PHE A 787 9.10 -20.46 39.50
C PHE A 787 9.98 -21.57 38.96
N ARG A 788 10.19 -22.64 39.72
CA ARG A 788 11.10 -23.77 39.38
C ARG A 788 12.47 -23.26 38.87
N GLY A 789 13.04 -22.25 39.53
CA GLY A 789 14.35 -21.69 39.20
C GLY A 789 14.38 -20.72 38.02
N LYS A 790 13.25 -20.48 37.35
CA LYS A 790 13.14 -19.61 36.18
C LYS A 790 12.41 -18.32 36.52
N SER A 791 12.96 -17.16 36.13
CA SER A 791 12.31 -15.87 36.21
C SER A 791 11.24 -15.74 35.11
N ILE A 792 10.38 -14.71 35.21
CA ILE A 792 9.36 -14.46 34.17
C ILE A 792 9.98 -14.14 32.81
N ALA A 793 11.15 -13.52 32.76
CA ALA A 793 11.88 -13.32 31.51
C ALA A 793 12.41 -14.61 30.92
N ASP A 794 12.93 -15.52 31.75
CA ASP A 794 13.38 -16.83 31.31
C ASP A 794 12.23 -17.68 30.76
N VAL A 795 11.02 -17.53 31.31
CA VAL A 795 9.79 -18.17 30.79
C VAL A 795 9.41 -17.61 29.43
N LEU A 796 9.48 -16.31 29.24
CA LEU A 796 9.22 -15.69 27.92
C LEU A 796 10.27 -16.09 26.86
N ASP A 797 11.50 -16.41 27.30
CA ASP A 797 12.57 -16.87 26.41
C ASP A 797 12.51 -18.36 26.08
N MET A 798 11.65 -19.13 26.77
CA MET A 798 11.42 -20.53 26.44
C MET A 798 10.74 -20.68 25.08
N THR A 799 11.17 -21.69 24.32
CA THR A 799 10.40 -22.18 23.17
C THR A 799 9.08 -22.79 23.65
N ILE A 800 8.07 -22.83 22.76
CA ILE A 800 6.77 -23.42 23.08
C ILE A 800 6.94 -24.88 23.52
N ASN A 801 7.82 -25.67 22.87
CA ASN A 801 8.12 -27.05 23.28
C ASN A 801 8.67 -27.12 24.70
N GLN A 802 9.61 -26.25 25.08
CA GLN A 802 10.15 -26.18 26.43
C GLN A 802 9.09 -25.75 27.47
N ALA A 803 8.24 -24.83 27.08
CA ALA A 803 7.17 -24.32 27.93
C ALA A 803 6.11 -25.39 28.20
N VAL A 804 5.79 -26.27 27.22
CA VAL A 804 4.90 -27.42 27.40
C VAL A 804 5.46 -28.39 28.48
N GLU A 805 6.75 -28.68 28.40
CA GLU A 805 7.43 -29.55 29.40
C GLU A 805 7.50 -28.86 30.79
N PHE A 806 7.80 -27.55 30.79
CA PHE A 806 7.94 -26.77 32.03
C PHE A 806 6.61 -26.63 32.80
N PHE A 807 5.51 -26.41 32.09
CA PHE A 807 4.18 -26.19 32.65
C PHE A 807 3.31 -27.46 32.68
N GLN A 808 3.87 -28.66 32.53
CA GLN A 808 3.10 -29.92 32.49
C GLN A 808 2.10 -30.10 33.65
N ASN A 809 2.39 -29.54 34.85
CA ASN A 809 1.55 -29.61 36.03
C ASN A 809 0.66 -28.38 36.24
N GLN A 810 0.51 -27.50 35.21
CA GLN A 810 -0.30 -26.28 35.22
C GLN A 810 -1.34 -26.34 34.09
N PRO A 811 -2.49 -27.03 34.30
CA PRO A 811 -3.44 -27.34 33.21
C PRO A 811 -3.93 -26.10 32.45
N THR A 812 -4.21 -25.01 33.16
CA THR A 812 -4.70 -23.76 32.56
C THR A 812 -3.72 -23.15 31.57
N ILE A 813 -2.43 -23.15 31.91
CA ILE A 813 -1.34 -22.65 31.06
C ILE A 813 -1.03 -23.67 29.96
N LEU A 814 -0.92 -24.98 30.36
CA LEU A 814 -0.56 -26.05 29.45
C LEU A 814 -1.52 -26.16 28.26
N ASN A 815 -2.84 -26.13 28.52
CA ASN A 815 -3.85 -26.22 27.44
C ASN A 815 -3.70 -25.15 26.36
N LYS A 816 -3.42 -23.90 26.75
CA LYS A 816 -3.20 -22.80 25.80
C LYS A 816 -1.87 -22.93 25.04
N ILE A 817 -0.80 -23.37 25.70
CA ILE A 817 0.51 -23.55 25.06
C ILE A 817 0.51 -24.77 24.13
N LYS A 818 -0.19 -25.84 24.51
CA LYS A 818 -0.27 -27.06 23.70
C LYS A 818 -0.91 -26.81 22.33
N VAL A 819 -1.90 -25.95 22.26
CA VAL A 819 -2.51 -25.57 20.98
C VAL A 819 -1.48 -24.88 20.05
N LEU A 820 -0.60 -24.04 20.59
CA LEU A 820 0.50 -23.44 19.81
C LEU A 820 1.48 -24.49 19.29
N GLN A 821 1.71 -25.56 20.05
CA GLN A 821 2.52 -26.70 19.61
C GLN A 821 1.81 -27.50 18.50
N GLU A 822 0.50 -27.74 18.65
CA GLU A 822 -0.33 -28.48 17.69
C GLU A 822 -0.39 -27.83 16.32
N VAL A 823 -0.33 -26.48 16.24
CA VAL A 823 -0.26 -25.75 14.96
C VAL A 823 1.17 -25.69 14.37
N GLY A 824 2.10 -26.50 14.90
CA GLY A 824 3.48 -26.57 14.38
C GLY A 824 4.41 -25.44 14.82
N LEU A 825 4.05 -24.63 15.84
CA LEU A 825 4.86 -23.50 16.32
C LEU A 825 5.76 -23.85 17.54
N GLY A 826 6.02 -25.13 17.77
CA GLY A 826 6.81 -25.59 18.92
C GLY A 826 8.20 -24.97 19.07
N TYR A 827 8.78 -24.46 17.99
CA TYR A 827 10.12 -23.90 17.92
C TYR A 827 10.20 -22.41 18.28
N ILE A 828 9.13 -21.62 18.14
CA ILE A 828 9.13 -20.19 18.48
C ILE A 828 9.15 -19.96 19.98
N LYS A 829 9.66 -18.81 20.42
CA LYS A 829 9.67 -18.41 21.84
C LYS A 829 8.33 -17.80 22.25
N LEU A 830 7.88 -18.07 23.48
CA LEU A 830 6.65 -17.46 24.03
C LEU A 830 6.64 -15.94 23.97
N GLY A 831 7.78 -15.32 24.26
CA GLY A 831 7.97 -13.87 24.27
C GLY A 831 8.55 -13.32 22.97
N GLN A 832 8.58 -14.05 21.86
CA GLN A 832 9.11 -13.59 20.58
C GLN A 832 8.35 -12.37 20.08
N PRO A 833 9.01 -11.22 19.78
CA PRO A 833 8.35 -10.03 19.29
C PRO A 833 7.59 -10.28 17.99
N SER A 834 6.40 -9.73 17.84
CA SER A 834 5.53 -9.94 16.66
C SER A 834 6.16 -9.51 15.33
N ASN A 835 7.04 -8.50 15.36
CA ASN A 835 7.76 -8.02 14.19
C ASN A 835 8.88 -8.96 13.70
N THR A 836 9.25 -9.95 14.50
CA THR A 836 10.24 -10.98 14.13
C THR A 836 9.60 -12.29 13.64
N LEU A 837 8.28 -12.39 13.71
CA LEU A 837 7.54 -13.53 13.19
C LEU A 837 7.31 -13.35 11.67
N SER A 838 7.35 -14.47 10.94
CA SER A 838 6.92 -14.49 9.54
C SER A 838 5.39 -14.31 9.44
N GLY A 839 4.87 -13.98 8.24
CA GLY A 839 3.43 -13.87 8.00
C GLY A 839 2.69 -15.17 8.37
N GLY A 840 3.20 -16.32 7.92
CA GLY A 840 2.62 -17.63 8.24
C GLY A 840 2.72 -18.01 9.72
N GLU A 841 3.79 -17.64 10.43
CA GLU A 841 3.89 -17.83 11.88
C GLU A 841 2.86 -17.01 12.62
N SER A 842 2.70 -15.73 12.26
CA SER A 842 1.69 -14.83 12.82
C SER A 842 0.28 -15.36 12.62
N GLN A 843 -0.02 -15.86 11.43
CA GLN A 843 -1.31 -16.47 11.08
C GLN A 843 -1.58 -17.72 11.92
N ARG A 844 -0.60 -18.61 12.08
CA ARG A 844 -0.73 -19.81 12.92
C ARG A 844 -0.91 -19.47 14.41
N VAL A 845 -0.28 -18.40 14.92
CA VAL A 845 -0.55 -17.93 16.30
C VAL A 845 -2.01 -17.45 16.43
N LYS A 846 -2.55 -16.72 15.44
CA LYS A 846 -3.95 -16.30 15.41
C LYS A 846 -4.89 -17.49 15.41
N LEU A 847 -4.61 -18.50 14.57
CA LEU A 847 -5.37 -19.75 14.50
C LEU A 847 -5.33 -20.49 15.84
N ALA A 848 -4.16 -20.60 16.49
CA ALA A 848 -4.02 -21.22 17.79
C ALA A 848 -4.84 -20.52 18.89
N ALA A 849 -4.89 -19.18 18.86
CA ALA A 849 -5.70 -18.42 19.81
C ALA A 849 -7.19 -18.71 19.67
N GLU A 850 -7.68 -18.87 18.44
CA GLU A 850 -9.09 -19.23 18.20
C GLU A 850 -9.39 -20.70 18.58
N LEU A 851 -8.48 -21.64 18.29
CA LEU A 851 -8.61 -23.03 18.70
C LEU A 851 -8.70 -23.21 20.23
N ALA A 852 -8.03 -22.35 20.99
CA ALA A 852 -8.03 -22.36 22.45
C ALA A 852 -9.33 -21.83 23.07
N ARG A 853 -10.21 -21.19 22.29
CA ARG A 853 -11.50 -20.62 22.73
C ARG A 853 -12.62 -21.66 22.68
N LYS A 854 -13.67 -21.41 23.45
CA LYS A 854 -14.90 -22.21 23.33
C LYS A 854 -15.54 -21.95 21.97
N ASP A 855 -15.89 -23.02 21.31
CA ASP A 855 -16.42 -23.04 19.97
C ASP A 855 -17.94 -23.24 19.98
N THR A 856 -18.65 -22.58 19.10
CA THR A 856 -20.11 -22.67 18.93
C THR A 856 -20.52 -23.66 17.84
N GLY A 857 -19.59 -24.04 16.96
CA GLY A 857 -19.83 -24.89 15.80
C GLY A 857 -20.54 -24.20 14.62
N ARG A 858 -20.71 -22.85 14.67
CA ARG A 858 -21.29 -22.05 13.58
C ARG A 858 -20.42 -20.84 13.21
N THR A 859 -19.13 -20.92 13.49
CA THR A 859 -18.17 -19.87 13.17
C THR A 859 -17.66 -20.04 11.75
N LEU A 860 -17.60 -18.93 11.00
CA LEU A 860 -16.95 -18.85 9.70
C LEU A 860 -15.52 -18.32 9.86
N TYR A 861 -14.54 -19.10 9.45
CA TYR A 861 -13.14 -18.69 9.39
C TYR A 861 -12.74 -18.37 7.96
N ILE A 862 -12.03 -17.28 7.76
CA ILE A 862 -11.44 -16.89 6.49
C ILE A 862 -9.92 -16.91 6.67
N LEU A 863 -9.21 -17.65 5.83
CA LEU A 863 -7.76 -17.74 5.83
C LEU A 863 -7.23 -17.32 4.44
N ASP A 864 -6.30 -16.39 4.41
CA ASP A 864 -5.67 -15.93 3.17
C ASP A 864 -4.26 -16.52 3.09
N GLU A 865 -4.03 -17.37 2.06
CA GLU A 865 -2.78 -18.06 1.74
C GLU A 865 -2.07 -18.67 2.97
N PRO A 866 -2.73 -19.56 3.75
CA PRO A 866 -2.15 -20.07 5.00
C PRO A 866 -0.98 -21.03 4.81
N THR A 867 -0.67 -21.48 3.59
CA THR A 867 0.49 -22.34 3.30
C THR A 867 1.77 -21.55 3.01
N THR A 868 1.70 -20.24 3.04
CA THR A 868 2.86 -19.35 2.81
C THR A 868 4.02 -19.72 3.74
N GLY A 869 5.20 -19.99 3.15
CA GLY A 869 6.41 -20.32 3.89
C GLY A 869 6.41 -21.69 4.59
N LEU A 870 5.49 -22.57 4.21
CA LEU A 870 5.37 -23.89 4.82
C LEU A 870 6.03 -24.99 3.97
N HIS A 871 6.82 -25.84 4.63
CA HIS A 871 7.27 -27.09 4.06
C HIS A 871 6.08 -28.08 3.96
N PHE A 872 6.17 -29.09 3.10
CA PHE A 872 5.13 -30.12 2.92
C PHE A 872 4.62 -30.73 4.25
N GLU A 873 5.51 -31.03 5.19
CA GLU A 873 5.14 -31.55 6.51
C GLU A 873 4.35 -30.53 7.35
N ASP A 874 4.70 -29.23 7.26
CA ASP A 874 3.96 -28.18 7.97
C ASP A 874 2.55 -28.00 7.38
N ILE A 875 2.38 -28.20 6.06
CA ILE A 875 1.07 -28.17 5.37
C ILE A 875 0.21 -29.34 5.86
N ARG A 876 0.79 -30.55 6.02
CA ARG A 876 0.08 -31.71 6.58
C ARG A 876 -0.46 -31.40 7.98
N VAL A 877 0.37 -30.83 8.84
CA VAL A 877 -0.03 -30.44 10.21
C VAL A 877 -1.14 -29.37 10.16
N LEU A 878 -1.02 -28.38 9.28
CA LEU A 878 -2.06 -27.35 9.11
C LEU A 878 -3.40 -27.96 8.70
N LEU A 879 -3.42 -28.85 7.72
CA LEU A 879 -4.65 -29.54 7.27
C LEU A 879 -5.31 -30.35 8.39
N GLU A 880 -4.53 -31.01 9.25
CA GLU A 880 -5.07 -31.70 10.42
C GLU A 880 -5.76 -30.74 11.40
N VAL A 881 -5.18 -29.54 11.59
CA VAL A 881 -5.74 -28.50 12.44
C VAL A 881 -7.04 -27.93 11.85
N LEU A 882 -7.04 -27.62 10.56
CA LEU A 882 -8.25 -27.14 9.85
C LEU A 882 -9.35 -28.22 9.88
N GLY A 883 -9.00 -29.47 9.67
CA GLY A 883 -9.91 -30.61 9.78
C GLY A 883 -10.56 -30.73 11.16
N LYS A 884 -9.82 -30.52 12.24
CA LYS A 884 -10.36 -30.50 13.62
C LYS A 884 -11.39 -29.38 13.82
N LEU A 885 -11.17 -28.20 13.23
CA LEU A 885 -12.11 -27.07 13.31
C LEU A 885 -13.40 -27.35 12.52
N VAL A 886 -13.29 -27.87 11.30
CA VAL A 886 -14.46 -28.24 10.48
C VAL A 886 -15.28 -29.34 11.15
N ASN A 887 -14.62 -30.34 11.73
CA ASN A 887 -15.29 -31.47 12.43
C ASN A 887 -16.08 -31.03 13.67
N LYS A 888 -15.84 -29.82 14.19
CA LYS A 888 -16.65 -29.19 15.24
C LYS A 888 -17.90 -28.48 14.71
N GLY A 889 -18.15 -28.52 13.40
CA GLY A 889 -19.28 -27.89 12.72
C GLY A 889 -18.99 -26.54 12.08
N ASN A 890 -17.78 -25.98 12.22
CA ASN A 890 -17.41 -24.68 11.66
C ASN A 890 -17.24 -24.73 10.15
N THR A 891 -17.33 -23.57 9.52
CA THR A 891 -17.01 -23.37 8.10
C THR A 891 -15.66 -22.69 7.96
N ILE A 892 -14.82 -23.22 7.08
CA ILE A 892 -13.51 -22.61 6.80
C ILE A 892 -13.42 -22.29 5.31
N ILE A 893 -13.16 -21.04 5.00
CA ILE A 893 -12.82 -20.57 3.65
C ILE A 893 -11.31 -20.33 3.61
N VAL A 894 -10.64 -20.95 2.66
CA VAL A 894 -9.21 -20.79 2.42
C VAL A 894 -9.01 -20.25 1.02
N ILE A 895 -8.35 -19.11 0.89
CA ILE A 895 -7.88 -18.60 -0.41
C ILE A 895 -6.51 -19.23 -0.64
N GLU A 896 -6.37 -20.10 -1.66
CA GLU A 896 -5.14 -20.87 -1.84
C GLU A 896 -4.86 -21.29 -3.29
N HIS A 897 -3.56 -21.55 -3.54
CA HIS A 897 -3.04 -22.05 -4.80
C HIS A 897 -2.32 -23.41 -4.64
N ASN A 898 -2.09 -23.85 -3.40
CA ASN A 898 -1.36 -25.07 -3.11
C ASN A 898 -2.20 -26.30 -3.50
N PRO A 899 -1.68 -27.20 -4.37
CA PRO A 899 -2.41 -28.40 -4.85
C PRO A 899 -2.88 -29.32 -3.71
N ASP A 900 -2.11 -29.44 -2.64
CA ASP A 900 -2.43 -30.34 -1.53
C ASP A 900 -3.64 -29.83 -0.72
N ILE A 901 -3.75 -28.49 -0.55
CA ILE A 901 -4.94 -27.88 0.07
C ILE A 901 -6.16 -28.02 -0.85
N ILE A 902 -5.99 -27.76 -2.15
CA ILE A 902 -7.08 -27.88 -3.14
C ILE A 902 -7.64 -29.30 -3.14
N ARG A 903 -6.78 -30.33 -3.16
CA ARG A 903 -7.19 -31.74 -3.10
C ARG A 903 -7.86 -32.12 -1.79
N SER A 904 -7.47 -31.50 -0.69
CA SER A 904 -7.96 -31.82 0.65
C SER A 904 -9.23 -31.05 1.03
N ALA A 905 -9.65 -30.06 0.25
CA ALA A 905 -10.85 -29.27 0.48
C ALA A 905 -12.12 -30.09 0.21
N ASP A 906 -13.20 -29.81 0.94
CA ASP A 906 -14.52 -30.44 0.72
C ASP A 906 -15.30 -29.77 -0.43
N TRP A 907 -14.93 -28.53 -0.78
CA TRP A 907 -15.58 -27.72 -1.81
C TRP A 907 -14.58 -26.75 -2.41
N ILE A 908 -14.63 -26.60 -3.72
CA ILE A 908 -13.77 -25.67 -4.46
C ILE A 908 -14.63 -24.62 -5.16
N ILE A 909 -14.16 -23.38 -5.13
CA ILE A 909 -14.65 -22.28 -5.95
C ILE A 909 -13.46 -21.77 -6.76
N GLU A 910 -13.46 -22.03 -8.07
CA GLU A 910 -12.40 -21.59 -8.97
C GLU A 910 -12.81 -20.32 -9.69
N MET A 911 -11.96 -19.29 -9.59
CA MET A 911 -12.16 -18.00 -10.23
C MET A 911 -11.21 -17.80 -11.40
N GLY A 912 -11.69 -17.18 -12.45
CA GLY A 912 -10.89 -16.94 -13.67
C GLY A 912 -11.69 -16.22 -14.74
N PRO A 913 -11.37 -16.51 -16.06
CA PRO A 913 -10.28 -17.37 -16.57
C PRO A 913 -8.88 -16.75 -16.53
N GLY A 914 -8.77 -15.46 -16.32
CA GLY A 914 -7.51 -14.71 -16.25
C GLY A 914 -7.43 -13.78 -15.08
N GLY A 915 -6.39 -12.91 -15.05
CA GLY A 915 -6.27 -11.80 -14.10
C GLY A 915 -6.90 -10.52 -14.64
N GLY A 916 -7.15 -9.54 -13.76
CA GLY A 916 -7.66 -8.23 -14.13
C GLY A 916 -9.01 -8.28 -14.86
N HIS A 917 -9.13 -7.54 -15.96
CA HIS A 917 -10.36 -7.47 -16.76
C HIS A 917 -10.78 -8.84 -17.36
N ARG A 918 -9.85 -9.77 -17.51
CA ARG A 918 -10.09 -11.15 -17.98
C ARG A 918 -10.54 -12.09 -16.87
N GLY A 919 -10.56 -11.62 -15.61
CA GLY A 919 -11.01 -12.37 -14.44
C GLY A 919 -12.45 -12.07 -14.05
N GLY A 920 -12.77 -12.36 -12.79
CA GLY A 920 -14.02 -11.97 -12.16
C GLY A 920 -15.20 -12.88 -12.40
N GLU A 921 -14.98 -14.08 -12.96
CA GLU A 921 -16.00 -15.10 -13.21
C GLU A 921 -15.74 -16.36 -12.36
N ILE A 922 -16.78 -17.13 -12.09
CA ILE A 922 -16.67 -18.46 -11.48
C ILE A 922 -16.58 -19.48 -12.59
N LEU A 923 -15.46 -20.20 -12.65
CA LEU A 923 -15.24 -21.27 -13.63
C LEU A 923 -15.78 -22.61 -13.15
N TYR A 924 -15.62 -22.87 -11.84
CA TYR A 924 -16.07 -24.11 -11.22
C TYR A 924 -16.54 -23.86 -9.79
N CYS A 925 -17.57 -24.57 -9.39
CA CYS A 925 -18.07 -24.57 -8.03
C CYS A 925 -18.55 -25.98 -7.68
N GLY A 926 -17.87 -26.68 -6.76
CA GLY A 926 -18.22 -28.05 -6.44
C GLY A 926 -17.14 -28.84 -5.69
N VAL A 927 -17.33 -30.16 -5.59
CA VAL A 927 -16.34 -31.08 -4.98
C VAL A 927 -15.09 -31.17 -5.86
N PRO A 928 -13.88 -31.30 -5.31
CA PRO A 928 -12.65 -31.41 -6.08
C PRO A 928 -12.72 -32.47 -7.18
N LYS A 929 -12.28 -32.13 -8.41
CA LYS A 929 -12.14 -33.04 -9.54
C LYS A 929 -10.69 -33.14 -9.96
N GLU A 930 -10.24 -34.30 -10.38
CA GLU A 930 -8.86 -34.51 -10.85
C GLU A 930 -8.49 -33.59 -12.03
N SER A 931 -9.45 -33.21 -12.87
CA SER A 931 -9.25 -32.31 -14.01
C SER A 931 -8.91 -30.85 -13.61
N LEU A 932 -9.15 -30.46 -12.36
CA LEU A 932 -8.79 -29.13 -11.83
C LEU A 932 -7.35 -29.06 -11.29
N LEU A 933 -6.66 -30.20 -11.25
CA LEU A 933 -5.34 -30.39 -10.64
C LEU A 933 -4.25 -30.62 -11.70
N ALA A 934 -4.65 -30.72 -12.96
CA ALA A 934 -3.80 -30.76 -14.14
C ALA A 934 -3.61 -29.35 -14.70
#